data_cc5ca65ae15001813e7c8ed4b113c9f2
#
_entry.id   cc5ca65ae15001813e7c8ed4b113c9f2
#
_cell.length_a   1.000
_cell.length_b   1.000
_cell.length_c   1.000
_cell.angle_alpha   90.00
_cell.angle_beta   90.00
_cell.angle_gamma   90.00
#
_symmetry.space_group_name_H-M   'P 1'
#
loop_
_entity.id
_entity.type
_entity.pdbx_description
1 polymer ?
#
loop_
_entity_poly.entity_id
_entity_poly.type
_entity_poly.pdbx_seq_one_letter_code
_entity_poly.pdbx_strand_id
1 'polypeptide(L)'
;SVAEFLGDATIEHVLQWQGGTEALLLPAGYETQQAAVRAWFAVFFPDKTVPADVEDGTWRMALGEMLKKHLLFVNLLKLAKDGAVKLTDLQAQLQGPLPEAARRHIRLVLDALLVLVAWARSPETASLPLVTLRIQLWMRELRRMVAKLAADPQQVALKASADLKSKPVGVYLPLVQCSQCHTTAWVSRLPSGRNKLTDKLDEIYNAWFGGSADVVRLYPGKLQSSQSPVEGVPQLLCCGCGHMQGNGEICNACGNEELVRVFRTTGVRNSQHGNMAYNWHDSTCPACGARDRLILLGARNSTLGSQVIEHSWASPFNDDKKLIAFSDSVQDAAHRAGFFTARTYSNTLRTAMAKAIDATAKPSIAWPEFLVRFGEIWLEPGSPLAMLSKEDFVAEFIGPNMLWQRDWTDELLKKGKLPTNSRLPGRVQKRLMWQAFSDFTYQSQRGRTLERVGKAVLAPDSVLVQEVADALLPVLREQFGAHGLERGPLLQWLWGFLSNLRQRGAVSHPELARFAEDGNIFGFAMSRNEWLPAMGERTPRPTYLTLGTHQHFDKLINTRQQTWYERWMAACLGQQMLISAGMAEPIYREAIRCLVTAGLLREFDGEQQGKSVALAAECLQLTTALVRLVSDDGKRYIHVPADVAKA
;
A
#
# COMPACT_ATOMS: atom_id res chain seq x y z
N SER A 1 -27.39 -39.47 -3.70
CA SER A 1 -26.69 -39.21 -4.99
C SER A 1 -27.26 -37.99 -5.69
N VAL A 2 -26.55 -37.42 -6.69
CA VAL A 2 -27.08 -36.29 -7.49
C VAL A 2 -28.39 -36.67 -8.20
N ALA A 3 -28.50 -37.90 -8.66
CA ALA A 3 -29.73 -38.41 -9.29
C ALA A 3 -30.90 -38.46 -8.28
N GLU A 4 -30.68 -38.92 -7.08
CA GLU A 4 -31.68 -38.94 -6.02
C GLU A 4 -32.12 -37.53 -5.59
N PHE A 5 -31.16 -36.58 -5.48
CA PHE A 5 -31.44 -35.17 -5.20
C PHE A 5 -32.28 -34.49 -6.30
N LEU A 6 -32.00 -34.78 -7.55
CA LEU A 6 -32.76 -34.23 -8.69
C LEU A 6 -34.12 -34.90 -8.90
N GLY A 7 -34.26 -36.18 -8.49
CA GLY A 7 -35.46 -36.96 -8.70
C GLY A 7 -35.84 -37.03 -10.19
N ASP A 8 -37.12 -36.90 -10.47
CA ASP A 8 -37.69 -36.91 -11.85
C ASP A 8 -37.68 -35.53 -12.53
N ALA A 9 -36.85 -34.60 -12.03
CA ALA A 9 -36.80 -33.22 -12.55
C ALA A 9 -36.35 -33.22 -14.02
N THR A 10 -37.22 -32.80 -14.92
CA THR A 10 -36.91 -32.52 -16.34
C THR A 10 -36.38 -31.11 -16.49
N ILE A 11 -35.51 -30.89 -17.49
CA ILE A 11 -35.00 -29.54 -17.79
C ILE A 11 -36.14 -28.71 -18.39
N GLU A 12 -36.52 -27.64 -17.67
CA GLU A 12 -37.55 -26.68 -18.09
C GLU A 12 -36.93 -25.29 -18.38
N HIS A 13 -35.74 -24.99 -17.83
CA HIS A 13 -35.12 -23.68 -17.93
C HIS A 13 -33.71 -23.74 -18.50
N VAL A 14 -33.43 -22.85 -19.43
CA VAL A 14 -32.10 -22.63 -20.03
C VAL A 14 -31.79 -21.14 -20.02
N LEU A 15 -30.52 -20.79 -19.81
CA LEU A 15 -30.10 -19.39 -19.86
C LEU A 15 -30.34 -18.81 -21.25
N GLN A 16 -31.16 -17.77 -21.33
CA GLN A 16 -31.35 -16.95 -22.52
C GLN A 16 -30.48 -15.71 -22.44
N TRP A 17 -29.57 -15.55 -23.39
CA TRP A 17 -28.64 -14.43 -23.40
C TRP A 17 -29.14 -13.34 -24.35
N GLN A 18 -29.35 -12.13 -23.80
CA GLN A 18 -29.68 -10.93 -24.56
C GLN A 18 -28.49 -9.93 -24.50
N GLY A 19 -28.39 -9.06 -25.50
CA GLY A 19 -27.34 -8.01 -25.49
C GLY A 19 -27.42 -7.13 -24.25
N GLY A 20 -26.26 -6.85 -23.61
CA GLY A 20 -26.18 -6.06 -22.38
C GLY A 20 -26.45 -6.84 -21.08
N THR A 21 -26.75 -8.14 -21.17
CA THR A 21 -27.01 -8.99 -19.99
C THR A 21 -25.79 -9.07 -19.05
N GLU A 22 -24.57 -8.93 -19.58
CA GLU A 22 -23.33 -8.91 -18.79
C GLU A 22 -23.31 -7.79 -17.73
N ALA A 23 -23.86 -6.62 -18.06
CA ALA A 23 -23.94 -5.49 -17.13
C ALA A 23 -24.86 -5.80 -15.93
N LEU A 24 -25.93 -6.56 -16.16
CA LEU A 24 -26.88 -6.98 -15.12
C LEU A 24 -26.27 -8.02 -14.15
N LEU A 25 -25.24 -8.74 -14.58
CA LEU A 25 -24.59 -9.76 -13.76
C LEU A 25 -23.42 -9.22 -12.92
N LEU A 26 -23.05 -7.94 -13.05
CA LEU A 26 -21.98 -7.32 -12.29
C LEU A 26 -22.43 -7.02 -10.84
N PRO A 27 -21.82 -7.63 -9.81
CA PRO A 27 -22.19 -7.38 -8.40
C PRO A 27 -22.07 -5.91 -7.99
N ALA A 28 -21.08 -5.20 -8.54
CA ALA A 28 -20.81 -3.80 -8.22
C ALA A 28 -21.92 -2.82 -8.69
N GLY A 29 -22.84 -3.28 -9.52
CA GLY A 29 -23.99 -2.49 -9.96
C GLY A 29 -25.17 -2.44 -8.98
N TYR A 30 -25.09 -3.16 -7.84
CA TYR A 30 -26.18 -3.29 -6.89
C TYR A 30 -25.77 -2.87 -5.49
N GLU A 31 -26.60 -2.06 -4.83
CA GLU A 31 -26.37 -1.62 -3.45
C GLU A 31 -26.70 -2.71 -2.43
N THR A 32 -27.65 -3.57 -2.74
CA THR A 32 -28.11 -4.64 -1.85
C THR A 32 -28.08 -6.00 -2.52
N GLN A 33 -27.97 -7.04 -1.70
CA GLN A 33 -28.05 -8.43 -2.09
C GLN A 33 -29.39 -8.77 -2.76
N GLN A 34 -30.47 -8.25 -2.19
CA GLN A 34 -31.83 -8.47 -2.71
C GLN A 34 -32.00 -7.90 -4.11
N ALA A 35 -31.45 -6.69 -4.37
CA ALA A 35 -31.50 -6.06 -5.68
C ALA A 35 -30.76 -6.91 -6.74
N ALA A 36 -29.60 -7.43 -6.39
CA ALA A 36 -28.82 -8.31 -7.27
C ALA A 36 -29.55 -9.63 -7.54
N VAL A 37 -30.10 -10.28 -6.50
CA VAL A 37 -30.87 -11.54 -6.64
C VAL A 37 -32.06 -11.34 -7.56
N ARG A 38 -32.79 -10.23 -7.47
CA ARG A 38 -33.92 -9.89 -8.37
C ARG A 38 -33.46 -9.81 -9.83
N ALA A 39 -32.38 -9.06 -10.06
CA ALA A 39 -31.86 -8.87 -11.41
C ALA A 39 -31.32 -10.18 -12.00
N TRP A 40 -30.59 -10.95 -11.23
CA TRP A 40 -30.06 -12.24 -11.68
C TRP A 40 -31.15 -13.28 -11.89
N PHE A 41 -32.19 -13.30 -11.03
CA PHE A 41 -33.35 -14.14 -11.24
C PHE A 41 -34.02 -13.85 -12.57
N ALA A 42 -34.23 -12.57 -12.92
CA ALA A 42 -34.83 -12.19 -14.21
C ALA A 42 -33.98 -12.64 -15.42
N VAL A 43 -32.65 -12.69 -15.28
CA VAL A 43 -31.74 -13.19 -16.33
C VAL A 43 -31.84 -14.72 -16.49
N PHE A 44 -31.92 -15.45 -15.36
CA PHE A 44 -31.96 -16.92 -15.38
C PHE A 44 -33.34 -17.48 -15.67
N PHE A 45 -34.38 -16.73 -15.36
CA PHE A 45 -35.80 -17.14 -15.52
C PHE A 45 -36.62 -16.02 -16.16
N PRO A 46 -36.35 -15.67 -17.44
CA PRO A 46 -36.95 -14.50 -18.10
C PRO A 46 -38.49 -14.61 -18.23
N ASP A 47 -39.02 -15.84 -18.26
CA ASP A 47 -40.48 -16.11 -18.37
C ASP A 47 -41.18 -16.09 -17.00
N LYS A 48 -40.48 -15.81 -15.91
CA LYS A 48 -41.04 -15.80 -14.54
C LYS A 48 -41.08 -14.40 -13.97
N THR A 49 -42.14 -14.13 -13.22
CA THR A 49 -42.31 -12.85 -12.54
C THR A 49 -41.36 -12.76 -11.34
N VAL A 50 -40.61 -11.65 -11.27
CA VAL A 50 -39.75 -11.34 -10.11
C VAL A 50 -40.67 -11.01 -8.91
N PRO A 51 -40.49 -11.66 -7.74
CA PRO A 51 -41.35 -11.42 -6.59
C PRO A 51 -41.11 -10.05 -5.96
N ALA A 52 -42.11 -9.53 -5.25
CA ALA A 52 -41.96 -8.30 -4.49
C ALA A 52 -40.98 -8.46 -3.32
N ASP A 53 -40.98 -9.61 -2.65
CA ASP A 53 -40.07 -9.98 -1.58
C ASP A 53 -39.27 -11.22 -1.99
N VAL A 54 -37.92 -11.05 -2.12
CA VAL A 54 -37.00 -12.14 -2.44
C VAL A 54 -36.46 -12.84 -1.18
N GLU A 55 -36.78 -12.33 0.00
CA GLU A 55 -36.43 -12.97 1.29
C GLU A 55 -37.50 -13.94 1.79
N ASP A 56 -38.69 -13.88 1.20
CA ASP A 56 -39.76 -14.81 1.57
C ASP A 56 -39.32 -16.27 1.43
N GLY A 57 -39.47 -17.02 2.53
CA GLY A 57 -39.07 -18.42 2.61
C GLY A 57 -39.75 -19.30 1.57
N THR A 58 -41.03 -19.04 1.27
CA THR A 58 -41.80 -19.79 0.28
C THR A 58 -41.26 -19.57 -1.11
N TRP A 59 -40.93 -18.32 -1.46
CA TRP A 59 -40.30 -18.03 -2.73
C TRP A 59 -38.90 -18.62 -2.84
N ARG A 60 -38.11 -18.59 -1.78
CA ARG A 60 -36.75 -19.17 -1.75
C ARG A 60 -36.79 -20.70 -1.92
N MET A 61 -37.86 -21.38 -1.46
CA MET A 61 -38.11 -22.79 -1.72
C MET A 61 -38.51 -23.02 -3.19
N ALA A 62 -39.42 -22.17 -3.74
CA ALA A 62 -39.80 -22.22 -5.15
C ALA A 62 -38.58 -21.97 -6.08
N LEU A 63 -37.66 -21.05 -5.72
CA LEU A 63 -36.40 -20.86 -6.43
C LEU A 63 -35.57 -22.17 -6.45
N GLY A 64 -35.55 -22.90 -5.33
CA GLY A 64 -34.88 -24.19 -5.24
C GLY A 64 -35.45 -25.20 -6.24
N GLU A 65 -36.79 -25.30 -6.37
CA GLU A 65 -37.44 -26.15 -7.36
C GLU A 65 -37.12 -25.72 -8.79
N MET A 66 -37.17 -24.42 -9.08
CA MET A 66 -36.82 -23.89 -10.41
C MET A 66 -35.37 -24.18 -10.79
N LEU A 67 -34.44 -24.06 -9.83
CA LEU A 67 -33.03 -24.35 -10.07
C LEU A 67 -32.78 -25.83 -10.35
N LYS A 68 -33.48 -26.77 -9.68
CA LYS A 68 -33.39 -28.20 -10.00
C LYS A 68 -33.75 -28.52 -11.46
N LYS A 69 -34.57 -27.68 -12.08
CA LYS A 69 -34.98 -27.78 -13.47
C LYS A 69 -34.18 -26.92 -14.44
N HIS A 70 -33.15 -26.19 -13.94
CA HIS A 70 -32.33 -25.33 -14.78
C HIS A 70 -31.07 -26.04 -15.26
N LEU A 71 -30.84 -26.05 -16.58
CA LEU A 71 -29.75 -26.80 -17.23
C LEU A 71 -28.36 -26.53 -16.63
N LEU A 72 -28.02 -25.27 -16.37
CA LEU A 72 -26.71 -24.92 -15.82
C LEU A 72 -26.53 -25.45 -14.40
N PHE A 73 -27.57 -25.43 -13.57
CA PHE A 73 -27.51 -25.98 -12.22
C PHE A 73 -27.34 -27.49 -12.20
N VAL A 74 -28.11 -28.18 -13.05
CA VAL A 74 -28.00 -29.64 -13.21
C VAL A 74 -26.59 -30.03 -13.68
N ASN A 75 -26.02 -29.30 -14.63
CA ASN A 75 -24.66 -29.54 -15.09
C ASN A 75 -23.64 -29.23 -14.00
N LEU A 76 -23.80 -28.14 -13.23
CA LEU A 76 -22.97 -27.81 -12.10
C LEU A 76 -22.93 -28.96 -11.08
N LEU A 77 -24.06 -29.49 -10.69
CA LEU A 77 -24.17 -30.64 -9.78
C LEU A 77 -23.50 -31.90 -10.32
N LYS A 78 -23.72 -32.21 -11.61
CA LYS A 78 -23.07 -33.38 -12.24
C LYS A 78 -21.55 -33.27 -12.24
N LEU A 79 -21.00 -32.07 -12.46
CA LEU A 79 -19.57 -31.84 -12.44
C LEU A 79 -18.98 -31.89 -11.04
N ALA A 80 -19.72 -31.47 -10.01
CA ALA A 80 -19.27 -31.43 -8.63
C ALA A 80 -19.58 -32.71 -7.83
N LYS A 81 -20.22 -33.74 -8.43
CA LYS A 81 -20.70 -34.94 -7.74
C LYS A 81 -19.59 -35.75 -7.03
N ASP A 82 -18.38 -35.77 -7.61
CA ASP A 82 -17.28 -36.63 -7.16
C ASP A 82 -16.27 -35.88 -6.27
N GLY A 83 -16.56 -34.62 -5.89
CA GLY A 83 -15.73 -33.84 -4.99
C GLY A 83 -15.43 -32.41 -5.47
N ALA A 84 -14.35 -31.83 -4.98
CA ALA A 84 -13.96 -30.47 -5.29
C ALA A 84 -13.49 -30.33 -6.76
N VAL A 85 -14.06 -29.37 -7.47
CA VAL A 85 -13.69 -29.05 -8.88
C VAL A 85 -13.00 -27.71 -8.92
N LYS A 86 -11.95 -27.59 -9.73
CA LYS A 86 -11.29 -26.29 -9.97
C LYS A 86 -12.25 -25.36 -10.71
N LEU A 87 -12.30 -24.10 -10.26
CA LEU A 87 -13.17 -23.09 -10.87
C LEU A 87 -12.92 -22.92 -12.37
N THR A 88 -11.65 -22.98 -12.81
CA THR A 88 -11.27 -22.92 -14.24
C THR A 88 -11.81 -24.08 -15.05
N ASP A 89 -11.78 -25.29 -14.49
CA ASP A 89 -12.26 -26.49 -15.17
C ASP A 89 -13.80 -26.48 -15.24
N LEU A 90 -14.43 -26.00 -14.17
CA LEU A 90 -15.88 -25.81 -14.12
C LEU A 90 -16.35 -24.78 -15.17
N GLN A 91 -15.66 -23.64 -15.29
CA GLN A 91 -15.91 -22.63 -16.31
C GLN A 91 -15.79 -23.22 -17.71
N ALA A 92 -14.72 -23.95 -18.01
CA ALA A 92 -14.47 -24.55 -19.31
C ALA A 92 -15.58 -25.56 -19.71
N GLN A 93 -16.02 -26.38 -18.74
CA GLN A 93 -17.04 -27.40 -19.00
C GLN A 93 -18.46 -26.83 -19.10
N LEU A 94 -18.78 -25.77 -18.36
CA LEU A 94 -20.08 -25.11 -18.39
C LEU A 94 -20.27 -24.18 -19.60
N GLN A 95 -19.21 -23.88 -20.36
CA GLN A 95 -19.32 -23.07 -21.58
C GLN A 95 -20.13 -23.77 -22.71
N GLY A 96 -20.09 -25.11 -22.79
CA GLY A 96 -20.73 -25.87 -23.85
C GLY A 96 -22.20 -25.55 -24.05
N PRO A 97 -23.02 -25.59 -23.00
CA PRO A 97 -24.47 -25.32 -23.10
C PRO A 97 -24.83 -23.84 -23.22
N LEU A 98 -23.86 -22.91 -23.15
CA LEU A 98 -24.14 -21.49 -23.23
C LEU A 98 -24.23 -20.99 -24.67
N PRO A 99 -25.10 -19.99 -24.94
CA PRO A 99 -25.08 -19.23 -26.18
C PRO A 99 -23.69 -18.65 -26.44
N GLU A 100 -23.26 -18.55 -27.69
CA GLU A 100 -21.90 -18.11 -28.05
C GLU A 100 -21.54 -16.74 -27.46
N ALA A 101 -22.47 -15.81 -27.49
CA ALA A 101 -22.28 -14.46 -26.89
C ALA A 101 -22.06 -14.50 -25.37
N ALA A 102 -22.63 -15.47 -24.66
CA ALA A 102 -22.48 -15.63 -23.22
C ALA A 102 -21.16 -16.32 -22.81
N ARG A 103 -20.55 -17.10 -23.69
CA ARG A 103 -19.34 -17.90 -23.38
C ARG A 103 -18.18 -17.05 -22.88
N ARG A 104 -17.99 -15.86 -23.45
CA ARG A 104 -16.95 -14.90 -22.98
C ARG A 104 -17.21 -14.36 -21.58
N HIS A 105 -18.44 -14.43 -21.09
CA HIS A 105 -18.89 -13.96 -19.79
C HIS A 105 -19.18 -15.09 -18.79
N ILE A 106 -18.69 -16.30 -19.05
CA ILE A 106 -18.93 -17.51 -18.23
C ILE A 106 -18.67 -17.27 -16.74
N ARG A 107 -17.66 -16.47 -16.40
CA ARG A 107 -17.36 -16.15 -14.99
C ARG A 107 -18.52 -15.43 -14.33
N LEU A 108 -19.06 -14.39 -14.94
CA LEU A 108 -20.20 -13.63 -14.41
C LEU A 108 -21.45 -14.50 -14.30
N VAL A 109 -21.69 -15.34 -15.32
CA VAL A 109 -22.80 -16.30 -15.32
C VAL A 109 -22.68 -17.27 -14.15
N LEU A 110 -21.47 -17.81 -13.93
CA LEU A 110 -21.24 -18.75 -12.85
C LEU A 110 -21.34 -18.10 -11.47
N ASP A 111 -20.79 -16.89 -11.30
CA ASP A 111 -20.87 -16.15 -10.05
C ASP A 111 -22.34 -15.86 -9.69
N ALA A 112 -23.16 -15.41 -10.66
CA ALA A 112 -24.58 -15.16 -10.46
C ALA A 112 -25.36 -16.47 -10.14
N LEU A 113 -25.06 -17.57 -10.86
CA LEU A 113 -25.66 -18.88 -10.60
C LEU A 113 -25.36 -19.35 -9.15
N LEU A 114 -24.10 -19.26 -8.72
CA LEU A 114 -23.70 -19.69 -7.38
C LEU A 114 -24.41 -18.87 -6.28
N VAL A 115 -24.63 -17.58 -6.50
CA VAL A 115 -25.39 -16.75 -5.55
C VAL A 115 -26.86 -17.14 -5.52
N LEU A 116 -27.50 -17.34 -6.68
CA LEU A 116 -28.89 -17.83 -6.73
C LEU A 116 -29.03 -19.19 -6.02
N VAL A 117 -28.06 -20.10 -6.21
CA VAL A 117 -28.01 -21.39 -5.51
C VAL A 117 -27.84 -21.22 -3.99
N ALA A 118 -26.99 -20.30 -3.55
CA ALA A 118 -26.82 -19.99 -2.12
C ALA A 118 -28.08 -19.36 -1.50
N TRP A 119 -28.80 -18.56 -2.30
CA TRP A 119 -30.05 -17.91 -1.88
C TRP A 119 -31.21 -18.88 -1.76
N ALA A 120 -31.28 -19.88 -2.64
CA ALA A 120 -32.33 -20.87 -2.68
C ALA A 120 -32.39 -21.71 -1.40
N ARG A 121 -33.58 -22.23 -1.10
CA ARG A 121 -33.82 -23.14 0.02
C ARG A 121 -34.31 -24.50 -0.47
N SER A 122 -34.16 -25.50 0.41
CA SER A 122 -34.70 -26.83 0.14
C SER A 122 -36.19 -26.74 -0.10
N PRO A 123 -36.73 -27.41 -1.13
CA PRO A 123 -38.18 -27.48 -1.35
C PRO A 123 -38.96 -28.05 -0.19
N GLU A 124 -38.31 -28.80 0.69
CA GLU A 124 -38.94 -29.44 1.85
C GLU A 124 -39.08 -28.48 3.04
N THR A 125 -38.15 -27.53 3.18
CA THR A 125 -38.14 -26.57 4.29
C THR A 125 -37.28 -25.34 4.01
N ALA A 126 -37.81 -24.18 4.33
CA ALA A 126 -37.10 -22.90 4.19
C ALA A 126 -35.88 -22.75 5.13
N SER A 127 -35.78 -23.58 6.16
CA SER A 127 -34.66 -23.53 7.12
C SER A 127 -33.36 -24.13 6.57
N LEU A 128 -33.44 -25.00 5.56
CA LEU A 128 -32.26 -25.64 4.97
C LEU A 128 -31.88 -25.02 3.62
N PRO A 129 -30.57 -24.83 3.35
CA PRO A 129 -30.11 -24.42 2.03
C PRO A 129 -30.46 -25.49 0.99
N LEU A 130 -30.65 -25.08 -0.29
CA LEU A 130 -30.85 -26.01 -1.40
C LEU A 130 -29.67 -27.00 -1.50
N VAL A 131 -28.46 -26.47 -1.51
CA VAL A 131 -27.20 -27.22 -1.42
C VAL A 131 -26.19 -26.37 -0.63
N THR A 132 -25.26 -27.03 0.05
CA THR A 132 -24.19 -26.34 0.75
C THR A 132 -23.03 -26.10 -0.19
N LEU A 133 -22.73 -24.83 -0.47
CA LEU A 133 -21.57 -24.42 -1.26
C LEU A 133 -20.35 -24.21 -0.36
N ARG A 134 -19.23 -24.80 -0.76
CA ARG A 134 -17.93 -24.57 -0.11
C ARG A 134 -16.93 -24.13 -1.16
N ILE A 135 -16.35 -22.95 -0.97
CA ILE A 135 -15.31 -22.41 -1.85
C ILE A 135 -13.97 -22.51 -1.12
N GLN A 136 -13.00 -23.19 -1.72
CA GLN A 136 -11.64 -23.28 -1.19
C GLN A 136 -10.73 -22.40 -2.03
N LEU A 137 -10.07 -21.44 -1.38
CA LEU A 137 -9.07 -20.57 -1.99
C LEU A 137 -7.67 -21.05 -1.61
N TRP A 138 -6.91 -21.47 -2.61
CA TRP A 138 -5.51 -21.82 -2.44
C TRP A 138 -4.65 -20.60 -2.72
N MET A 139 -4.05 -20.03 -1.68
CA MET A 139 -3.15 -18.90 -1.80
C MET A 139 -1.70 -19.36 -1.78
N ARG A 140 -0.95 -18.95 -2.81
CA ARG A 140 0.48 -19.21 -2.92
C ARG A 140 1.27 -17.93 -2.66
N GLU A 141 2.31 -18.02 -1.85
CA GLU A 141 3.21 -16.90 -1.66
C GLU A 141 3.97 -16.56 -2.95
N LEU A 142 3.89 -15.29 -3.36
CA LEU A 142 4.65 -14.74 -4.48
C LEU A 142 5.91 -14.00 -4.02
N ARG A 143 6.36 -14.19 -2.78
CA ARG A 143 7.52 -13.47 -2.22
C ARG A 143 8.84 -13.75 -2.93
N ARG A 144 8.89 -14.78 -3.76
CA ARG A 144 10.05 -15.17 -4.56
C ARG A 144 9.83 -14.85 -6.03
N MET A 145 9.50 -13.60 -6.33
CA MET A 145 9.43 -13.13 -7.71
C MET A 145 10.82 -12.91 -8.27
N VAL A 146 11.03 -13.39 -9.47
CA VAL A 146 12.28 -13.25 -10.22
C VAL A 146 12.01 -12.66 -11.59
N ALA A 147 12.97 -11.94 -12.14
CA ALA A 147 12.92 -11.39 -13.48
C ALA A 147 14.10 -11.90 -14.31
N LYS A 148 13.82 -12.22 -15.58
CA LYS A 148 14.86 -12.53 -16.56
C LYS A 148 15.76 -11.31 -16.76
N LEU A 149 17.06 -11.53 -16.83
CA LEU A 149 17.98 -10.49 -17.31
C LEU A 149 17.71 -10.25 -18.79
N ALA A 150 17.49 -9.01 -19.16
CA ALA A 150 17.31 -8.59 -20.53
C ALA A 150 17.80 -7.15 -20.72
N ALA A 151 18.39 -6.86 -21.86
CA ALA A 151 18.81 -5.52 -22.24
C ALA A 151 17.60 -4.64 -22.62
N ASP A 152 16.62 -5.24 -23.30
CA ASP A 152 15.35 -4.61 -23.64
C ASP A 152 14.34 -4.78 -22.48
N PRO A 153 13.80 -3.67 -21.93
CA PRO A 153 12.78 -3.73 -20.88
C PRO A 153 11.53 -4.54 -21.24
N GLN A 154 11.17 -4.63 -22.53
CA GLN A 154 10.03 -5.40 -23.00
C GLN A 154 10.24 -6.92 -22.93
N GLN A 155 11.48 -7.35 -22.88
CA GLN A 155 11.86 -8.76 -22.76
C GLN A 155 12.05 -9.24 -21.32
N VAL A 156 11.91 -8.34 -20.35
CA VAL A 156 11.97 -8.69 -18.93
C VAL A 156 10.75 -9.51 -18.56
N ALA A 157 10.93 -10.82 -18.44
CA ALA A 157 9.86 -11.75 -18.04
C ALA A 157 9.85 -11.91 -16.51
N LEU A 158 8.71 -11.62 -15.88
CA LEU A 158 8.48 -11.87 -14.46
C LEU A 158 7.92 -13.27 -14.23
N LYS A 159 8.48 -14.02 -13.29
CA LYS A 159 8.00 -15.34 -12.89
C LYS A 159 8.07 -15.52 -11.37
N ALA A 160 7.20 -16.38 -10.82
CA ALA A 160 7.45 -16.91 -9.49
C ALA A 160 8.63 -17.90 -9.56
N SER A 161 9.54 -17.85 -8.59
CA SER A 161 10.72 -18.73 -8.58
C SER A 161 10.36 -20.21 -8.63
N ALA A 162 9.22 -20.58 -8.04
CA ALA A 162 8.73 -21.96 -8.06
C ALA A 162 8.21 -22.42 -9.44
N ASP A 163 7.97 -21.49 -10.37
CA ASP A 163 7.54 -21.81 -11.75
C ASP A 163 8.72 -21.88 -12.72
N LEU A 164 9.94 -21.63 -12.22
CA LEU A 164 11.13 -21.85 -13.01
C LEU A 164 11.37 -23.36 -13.22
N LYS A 165 11.60 -23.73 -14.46
CA LYS A 165 12.06 -25.09 -14.78
C LYS A 165 13.45 -25.31 -14.17
N SER A 166 13.86 -26.55 -14.00
CA SER A 166 15.17 -26.93 -13.44
C SER A 166 16.37 -26.33 -14.21
N LYS A 167 16.19 -26.04 -15.50
CA LYS A 167 17.13 -25.31 -16.32
C LYS A 167 16.40 -24.22 -17.12
N PRO A 168 16.18 -23.04 -16.55
CA PRO A 168 15.55 -21.96 -17.29
C PRO A 168 16.47 -21.44 -18.39
N VAL A 169 15.87 -21.03 -19.51
CA VAL A 169 16.62 -20.34 -20.57
C VAL A 169 16.86 -18.89 -20.13
N GLY A 170 18.11 -18.52 -19.91
CA GLY A 170 18.54 -17.21 -19.41
C GLY A 170 18.68 -17.16 -17.89
N VAL A 171 19.21 -16.07 -17.41
CA VAL A 171 19.45 -15.81 -15.99
C VAL A 171 18.25 -15.10 -15.38
N TYR A 172 17.71 -15.65 -14.30
CA TYR A 172 16.62 -15.05 -13.53
C TYR A 172 17.10 -14.66 -12.15
N LEU A 173 16.91 -13.39 -11.79
CA LEU A 173 17.33 -12.84 -10.50
C LEU A 173 16.15 -12.25 -9.75
N PRO A 174 16.16 -12.26 -8.40
CA PRO A 174 15.21 -11.56 -7.59
C PRO A 174 15.20 -10.07 -7.90
N LEU A 175 14.03 -9.44 -7.76
CA LEU A 175 13.86 -8.01 -7.90
C LEU A 175 13.71 -7.34 -6.54
N VAL A 176 14.31 -6.17 -6.42
CA VAL A 176 14.09 -5.23 -5.33
C VAL A 176 13.52 -3.93 -5.89
N GLN A 177 12.61 -3.33 -5.15
CA GLN A 177 12.02 -2.04 -5.49
C GLN A 177 12.10 -1.10 -4.29
N CYS A 178 12.43 0.15 -4.56
CA CYS A 178 12.33 1.20 -3.57
C CYS A 178 10.85 1.55 -3.32
N SER A 179 10.40 1.48 -2.08
CA SER A 179 9.02 1.83 -1.72
C SER A 179 8.72 3.33 -1.81
N GLN A 180 9.73 4.18 -1.95
CA GLN A 180 9.57 5.63 -2.06
C GLN A 180 9.54 6.11 -3.51
N CYS A 181 10.56 5.79 -4.31
CA CYS A 181 10.68 6.28 -5.69
C CYS A 181 10.40 5.21 -6.75
N HIS A 182 10.06 4.00 -6.34
CA HIS A 182 9.75 2.84 -7.19
C HIS A 182 10.87 2.38 -8.13
N THR A 183 12.08 2.92 -7.98
CA THR A 183 13.25 2.43 -8.73
C THR A 183 13.46 0.95 -8.42
N THR A 184 13.61 0.16 -9.47
CA THR A 184 13.71 -1.31 -9.39
C THR A 184 15.12 -1.76 -9.80
N ALA A 185 15.61 -2.82 -9.15
CA ALA A 185 16.90 -3.44 -9.47
C ALA A 185 16.83 -4.96 -9.37
N TRP A 186 17.70 -5.65 -10.10
CA TRP A 186 18.01 -7.04 -9.82
C TRP A 186 18.89 -7.17 -8.58
N VAL A 187 18.73 -8.26 -7.87
CA VAL A 187 19.56 -8.61 -6.70
C VAL A 187 20.29 -9.91 -6.98
N SER A 188 21.56 -9.93 -6.67
CA SER A 188 22.36 -11.15 -6.68
C SER A 188 23.43 -11.11 -5.59
N ARG A 189 24.22 -12.15 -5.53
CA ARG A 189 25.44 -12.25 -4.73
C ARG A 189 26.64 -12.23 -5.66
N LEU A 190 27.63 -11.38 -5.36
CA LEU A 190 28.91 -11.30 -6.06
C LEU A 190 30.03 -11.48 -5.03
N PRO A 191 30.53 -12.69 -4.84
CA PRO A 191 31.66 -12.93 -3.92
C PRO A 191 32.90 -12.13 -4.33
N SER A 192 33.67 -11.69 -3.35
CA SER A 192 34.88 -10.91 -3.55
C SER A 192 35.84 -11.64 -4.52
N GLY A 193 36.42 -10.87 -5.47
CA GLY A 193 37.34 -11.42 -6.49
C GLY A 193 36.68 -12.18 -7.65
N ARG A 194 35.34 -12.21 -7.71
CA ARG A 194 34.62 -12.82 -8.84
C ARG A 194 33.92 -11.78 -9.69
N ASN A 195 33.81 -12.06 -11.00
CA ASN A 195 33.07 -11.22 -11.96
C ASN A 195 31.76 -11.85 -12.45
N LYS A 196 31.38 -12.99 -11.89
CA LYS A 196 30.15 -13.70 -12.25
C LYS A 196 29.19 -13.72 -11.06
N LEU A 197 27.96 -13.27 -11.31
CA LEU A 197 26.86 -13.33 -10.34
C LEU A 197 26.46 -14.79 -10.08
N THR A 198 25.99 -15.08 -8.85
CA THR A 198 25.27 -16.33 -8.62
C THR A 198 23.84 -16.23 -9.13
N ASP A 199 23.35 -17.28 -9.76
CA ASP A 199 21.95 -17.46 -10.17
C ASP A 199 21.19 -18.42 -9.24
N LYS A 200 21.87 -18.96 -8.23
CA LYS A 200 21.27 -19.83 -7.22
C LYS A 200 20.45 -19.00 -6.24
N LEU A 201 19.13 -19.10 -6.34
CA LEU A 201 18.18 -18.29 -5.60
C LEU A 201 18.28 -18.46 -4.10
N ASP A 202 18.54 -19.66 -3.60
CA ASP A 202 18.77 -19.96 -2.19
C ASP A 202 19.97 -19.19 -1.62
N GLU A 203 21.10 -19.19 -2.34
CA GLU A 203 22.29 -18.43 -1.95
C GLU A 203 22.00 -16.91 -1.92
N ILE A 204 21.27 -16.40 -2.92
CA ILE A 204 20.91 -14.98 -3.01
C ILE A 204 20.00 -14.58 -1.85
N TYR A 205 18.94 -15.37 -1.57
CA TYR A 205 18.02 -15.06 -0.49
C TYR A 205 18.68 -15.17 0.88
N ASN A 206 19.50 -16.18 1.11
CA ASN A 206 20.25 -16.33 2.36
C ASN A 206 21.20 -15.14 2.58
N ALA A 207 21.91 -14.70 1.55
CA ALA A 207 22.77 -13.53 1.62
C ALA A 207 21.97 -12.23 1.87
N TRP A 208 20.83 -12.05 1.22
CA TRP A 208 19.96 -10.88 1.40
C TRP A 208 19.42 -10.79 2.84
N PHE A 209 18.81 -11.86 3.34
CA PHE A 209 18.20 -11.87 4.67
C PHE A 209 19.25 -11.92 5.78
N GLY A 210 20.41 -12.52 5.52
CA GLY A 210 21.55 -12.52 6.44
C GLY A 210 22.35 -11.22 6.43
N GLY A 211 22.01 -10.25 5.55
CA GLY A 211 22.68 -8.97 5.47
C GLY A 211 24.10 -9.01 4.91
N SER A 212 24.47 -10.06 4.16
CA SER A 212 25.83 -10.26 3.64
C SER A 212 26.33 -9.06 2.84
N ALA A 213 27.59 -8.68 3.03
CA ALA A 213 28.27 -7.63 2.28
C ALA A 213 28.41 -7.96 0.77
N ASP A 214 28.35 -9.26 0.41
CA ASP A 214 28.44 -9.71 -0.99
C ASP A 214 27.17 -9.46 -1.82
N VAL A 215 26.09 -8.99 -1.17
CA VAL A 215 24.85 -8.67 -1.88
C VAL A 215 25.05 -7.44 -2.76
N VAL A 216 24.78 -7.60 -4.06
CA VAL A 216 24.83 -6.53 -5.04
C VAL A 216 23.45 -6.24 -5.59
N ARG A 217 23.18 -4.97 -5.84
CA ARG A 217 21.96 -4.49 -6.51
C ARG A 217 22.35 -3.85 -7.82
N LEU A 218 21.67 -4.25 -8.87
CA LEU A 218 22.00 -3.96 -10.25
C LEU A 218 20.85 -3.14 -10.84
N TYR A 219 21.06 -1.83 -10.88
CA TYR A 219 20.06 -0.87 -11.38
C TYR A 219 20.28 -0.69 -12.88
N PRO A 220 19.32 -1.08 -13.74
CA PRO A 220 19.45 -0.85 -15.18
C PRO A 220 19.39 0.63 -15.52
N GLY A 221 20.18 1.08 -16.49
CA GLY A 221 20.19 2.44 -17.00
C GLY A 221 21.40 3.27 -16.58
N LYS A 222 21.32 4.58 -16.85
CA LYS A 222 22.43 5.53 -16.66
C LYS A 222 22.34 6.23 -15.29
N LEU A 223 22.40 5.53 -14.19
CA LEU A 223 22.71 6.20 -12.92
C LEU A 223 24.19 6.59 -12.95
N GLN A 224 24.46 7.89 -12.90
CA GLN A 224 25.83 8.39 -12.81
C GLN A 224 26.31 8.29 -11.36
N SER A 225 27.51 7.81 -11.13
CA SER A 225 28.10 7.69 -9.78
C SER A 225 28.20 9.04 -9.05
N SER A 226 28.37 10.14 -9.77
CA SER A 226 28.41 11.49 -9.23
C SER A 226 27.05 12.03 -8.76
N GLN A 227 25.95 11.44 -9.22
CA GLN A 227 24.58 11.83 -8.83
C GLN A 227 23.94 10.86 -7.83
N SER A 228 24.59 9.74 -7.53
CA SER A 228 24.05 8.73 -6.63
C SER A 228 24.43 9.03 -5.18
N PRO A 229 23.47 8.94 -4.23
CA PRO A 229 23.75 9.02 -2.80
C PRO A 229 24.44 7.75 -2.24
N VAL A 230 24.71 6.77 -3.07
CA VAL A 230 25.31 5.49 -2.70
C VAL A 230 26.50 5.22 -3.59
N GLU A 231 27.57 4.71 -3.01
CA GLU A 231 28.74 4.25 -3.76
C GLU A 231 28.35 3.13 -4.72
N GLY A 232 28.88 3.21 -5.94
CA GLY A 232 28.66 2.20 -6.95
C GLY A 232 29.44 2.47 -8.23
N VAL A 233 29.45 1.49 -9.09
CA VAL A 233 30.18 1.53 -10.35
C VAL A 233 29.28 1.14 -11.52
N PRO A 234 29.36 1.87 -12.65
CA PRO A 234 28.72 1.43 -13.89
C PRO A 234 29.44 0.23 -14.47
N GLN A 235 28.70 -0.81 -14.85
CA GLN A 235 29.23 -2.03 -15.46
C GLN A 235 28.28 -2.55 -16.54
N LEU A 236 28.80 -3.44 -17.41
CA LEU A 236 28.02 -4.22 -18.34
C LEU A 236 27.76 -5.59 -17.75
N LEU A 237 26.50 -6.02 -17.77
CA LEU A 237 26.03 -7.31 -17.28
C LEU A 237 25.54 -8.16 -18.45
N CYS A 238 26.11 -9.35 -18.61
CA CYS A 238 25.69 -10.30 -19.62
C CYS A 238 24.34 -10.93 -19.25
N CYS A 239 23.33 -10.80 -20.12
CA CYS A 239 22.00 -11.38 -19.92
C CYS A 239 21.99 -12.92 -20.05
N GLY A 240 22.97 -13.49 -20.76
CA GLY A 240 23.08 -14.94 -20.96
C GLY A 240 23.70 -15.69 -19.80
N CYS A 241 24.78 -15.16 -19.19
CA CYS A 241 25.55 -15.91 -18.17
C CYS A 241 25.73 -15.19 -16.83
N GLY A 242 25.30 -13.92 -16.69
CA GLY A 242 25.46 -13.13 -15.46
C GLY A 242 26.90 -12.66 -15.20
N HIS A 243 27.79 -12.68 -16.22
CA HIS A 243 29.13 -12.12 -16.10
C HIS A 243 29.10 -10.60 -16.16
N MET A 244 29.94 -9.97 -15.36
CA MET A 244 30.07 -8.51 -15.27
C MET A 244 31.39 -8.05 -15.82
N GLN A 245 31.39 -7.01 -16.66
CA GLN A 245 32.60 -6.44 -17.27
C GLN A 245 32.49 -4.91 -17.33
N GLY A 246 33.66 -4.25 -17.48
CA GLY A 246 33.70 -2.77 -17.51
C GLY A 246 33.29 -2.20 -18.87
N ASN A 247 33.72 -2.85 -19.96
CA ASN A 247 33.50 -2.41 -21.35
C ASN A 247 33.40 -3.61 -22.29
N GLY A 248 33.11 -3.36 -23.55
CA GLY A 248 33.00 -4.36 -24.63
C GLY A 248 31.59 -4.44 -25.20
N GLU A 249 31.50 -5.00 -26.42
CA GLU A 249 30.22 -5.21 -27.12
C GLU A 249 29.69 -6.62 -26.97
N ILE A 250 30.58 -7.55 -26.63
CA ILE A 250 30.26 -8.96 -26.37
C ILE A 250 30.74 -9.39 -24.98
N CYS A 251 30.13 -10.41 -24.44
CA CYS A 251 30.52 -10.97 -23.14
C CYS A 251 31.88 -11.72 -23.23
N ASN A 252 32.86 -11.29 -22.45
CA ASN A 252 34.18 -11.89 -22.38
C ASN A 252 34.18 -13.34 -21.86
N ALA A 253 33.09 -13.78 -21.19
CA ALA A 253 33.00 -15.11 -20.61
C ALA A 253 32.24 -16.12 -21.47
N CYS A 254 31.24 -15.70 -22.26
CA CYS A 254 30.40 -16.64 -23.04
C CYS A 254 30.12 -16.19 -24.48
N GLY A 255 30.63 -15.03 -24.91
CA GLY A 255 30.46 -14.53 -26.28
C GLY A 255 29.06 -13.98 -26.60
N ASN A 256 28.17 -13.87 -25.62
CA ASN A 256 26.82 -13.32 -25.83
C ASN A 256 26.88 -11.82 -26.09
N GLU A 257 26.13 -11.35 -27.09
CA GLU A 257 26.04 -9.93 -27.48
C GLU A 257 25.02 -9.14 -26.62
N GLU A 258 24.10 -9.84 -25.94
CA GLU A 258 23.09 -9.18 -25.11
C GLU A 258 23.68 -8.74 -23.77
N LEU A 259 24.14 -7.49 -23.72
CA LEU A 259 24.73 -6.86 -22.56
C LEU A 259 23.80 -5.72 -22.09
N VAL A 260 23.51 -5.66 -20.80
CA VAL A 260 22.76 -4.54 -20.20
C VAL A 260 23.69 -3.69 -19.33
N ARG A 261 23.64 -2.38 -19.53
CA ARG A 261 24.35 -1.43 -18.66
C ARG A 261 23.63 -1.32 -17.33
N VAL A 262 24.35 -1.55 -16.25
CA VAL A 262 23.82 -1.48 -14.87
C VAL A 262 24.72 -0.61 -13.99
N PHE A 263 24.11 0.07 -13.05
CA PHE A 263 24.81 0.68 -11.91
C PHE A 263 24.82 -0.35 -10.77
N ARG A 264 25.99 -0.88 -10.45
CA ARG A 264 26.19 -1.83 -9.35
C ARG A 264 26.56 -1.08 -8.07
N THR A 265 25.74 -1.22 -7.02
CA THR A 265 26.05 -0.64 -5.71
C THR A 265 27.15 -1.43 -5.02
N THR A 266 28.10 -0.73 -4.41
CA THR A 266 29.26 -1.30 -3.71
C THR A 266 29.30 -0.94 -2.23
N GLY A 267 28.38 -0.07 -1.77
CA GLY A 267 28.37 0.42 -0.39
C GLY A 267 28.10 -0.70 0.62
N VAL A 268 28.94 -0.75 1.65
CA VAL A 268 28.83 -1.63 2.81
C VAL A 268 28.70 -0.76 4.06
N ARG A 269 27.76 -1.12 4.92
CA ARG A 269 27.63 -0.50 6.24
C ARG A 269 28.37 -1.32 7.28
N ASN A 270 29.24 -0.64 8.00
CA ASN A 270 29.89 -1.19 9.17
C ASN A 270 29.07 -0.84 10.41
N SER A 271 28.64 -1.82 11.17
CA SER A 271 28.02 -1.63 12.49
C SER A 271 28.84 -2.37 13.54
N GLN A 272 29.06 -1.71 14.68
CA GLN A 272 29.73 -2.30 15.84
C GLN A 272 28.69 -2.60 16.92
N HIS A 273 28.61 -3.84 17.35
CA HIS A 273 27.80 -4.25 18.51
C HIS A 273 28.72 -4.92 19.51
N GLY A 274 29.05 -4.24 20.57
CA GLY A 274 30.09 -4.67 21.50
C GLY A 274 31.45 -4.74 20.80
N ASN A 275 32.16 -5.86 20.96
CA ASN A 275 33.46 -6.11 20.32
C ASN A 275 33.40 -6.72 18.93
N MET A 276 32.19 -6.95 18.38
CA MET A 276 32.03 -7.52 17.05
C MET A 276 31.66 -6.46 16.03
N ALA A 277 32.42 -6.40 14.94
CA ALA A 277 32.12 -5.59 13.76
C ALA A 277 31.30 -6.41 12.76
N TYR A 278 30.20 -5.89 12.32
CA TYR A 278 29.32 -6.50 11.30
C TYR A 278 29.32 -5.64 10.04
N ASN A 279 29.55 -6.28 8.91
CA ASN A 279 29.48 -5.64 7.61
C ASN A 279 28.16 -6.03 6.93
N TRP A 280 27.29 -5.06 6.74
CA TRP A 280 25.98 -5.25 6.09
C TRP A 280 25.98 -4.55 4.74
N HIS A 281 25.23 -5.10 3.77
CA HIS A 281 24.99 -4.37 2.54
C HIS A 281 24.22 -3.06 2.83
N ASP A 282 24.59 -1.97 2.18
CA ASP A 282 23.87 -0.70 2.32
C ASP A 282 22.52 -0.77 1.64
N SER A 283 21.42 -0.64 2.40
CA SER A 283 20.03 -0.67 1.93
C SER A 283 19.51 0.68 1.43
N THR A 284 20.38 1.67 1.22
CA THR A 284 20.02 2.98 0.70
C THR A 284 19.71 2.90 -0.79
N CYS A 285 18.62 3.55 -1.23
CA CYS A 285 18.28 3.64 -2.64
C CYS A 285 19.21 4.60 -3.37
N PRO A 286 19.86 4.20 -4.48
CA PRO A 286 20.80 5.07 -5.20
C PRO A 286 20.10 6.18 -5.99
N ALA A 287 18.80 6.09 -6.24
CA ALA A 287 18.05 7.09 -6.98
C ALA A 287 17.52 8.23 -6.10
N CYS A 288 16.99 7.91 -4.90
CA CYS A 288 16.36 8.93 -4.05
C CYS A 288 17.01 9.07 -2.67
N GLY A 289 18.00 8.26 -2.32
CA GLY A 289 18.68 8.31 -1.02
C GLY A 289 17.88 7.74 0.16
N ALA A 290 16.71 7.19 -0.09
CA ALA A 290 15.88 6.63 0.97
C ALA A 290 16.53 5.40 1.58
N ARG A 291 16.66 5.40 2.92
CA ARG A 291 17.25 4.30 3.68
C ARG A 291 16.21 3.28 4.07
N ASP A 292 16.59 2.00 4.06
CA ASP A 292 15.75 0.86 4.47
C ASP A 292 14.37 0.81 3.77
N ARG A 293 14.32 1.30 2.51
CA ARG A 293 13.10 1.35 1.68
C ARG A 293 13.13 0.36 0.51
N LEU A 294 14.18 -0.42 0.39
CA LEU A 294 14.31 -1.44 -0.65
C LEU A 294 13.60 -2.71 -0.20
N ILE A 295 12.59 -3.13 -0.95
CA ILE A 295 11.74 -4.28 -0.66
C ILE A 295 11.90 -5.30 -1.78
N LEU A 296 12.19 -6.56 -1.43
CA LEU A 296 12.12 -7.66 -2.39
C LEU A 296 10.70 -7.81 -2.93
N LEU A 297 10.57 -7.86 -4.25
CA LEU A 297 9.28 -8.01 -4.89
C LEU A 297 8.70 -9.40 -4.65
N GLY A 298 7.43 -9.40 -4.27
CA GLY A 298 6.63 -10.59 -4.02
C GLY A 298 5.45 -10.24 -3.12
N ALA A 299 4.37 -11.00 -3.21
CA ALA A 299 3.25 -10.90 -2.31
C ALA A 299 3.36 -11.99 -1.23
N ARG A 300 3.20 -11.60 0.03
CA ARG A 300 3.11 -12.56 1.14
C ARG A 300 1.68 -13.08 1.24
N ASN A 301 1.51 -14.35 1.58
CA ASN A 301 0.18 -14.94 1.82
C ASN A 301 -0.64 -14.12 2.83
N SER A 302 0.01 -13.59 3.85
CA SER A 302 -0.62 -12.73 4.84
C SER A 302 -1.20 -11.45 4.25
N THR A 303 -0.56 -10.84 3.23
CA THR A 303 -1.09 -9.67 2.55
C THR A 303 -2.28 -10.04 1.65
N LEU A 304 -2.20 -11.15 0.92
CA LEU A 304 -3.31 -11.66 0.11
C LEU A 304 -4.49 -12.06 1.00
N GLY A 305 -4.22 -12.77 2.09
CA GLY A 305 -5.24 -13.18 3.05
C GLY A 305 -5.96 -12.01 3.70
N SER A 306 -5.25 -10.95 4.12
CA SER A 306 -5.89 -9.76 4.67
C SER A 306 -6.79 -9.04 3.64
N GLN A 307 -6.41 -9.03 2.36
CA GLN A 307 -7.26 -8.49 1.30
C GLN A 307 -8.53 -9.33 1.10
N VAL A 308 -8.39 -10.66 1.10
CA VAL A 308 -9.57 -11.56 0.99
C VAL A 308 -10.50 -11.36 2.18
N ILE A 309 -9.96 -11.29 3.40
CA ILE A 309 -10.74 -11.02 4.61
C ILE A 309 -11.48 -9.69 4.47
N GLU A 310 -10.77 -8.60 4.16
CA GLU A 310 -11.35 -7.27 4.05
C GLU A 310 -12.49 -7.23 3.02
N HIS A 311 -12.24 -7.73 1.81
CA HIS A 311 -13.27 -7.78 0.77
C HIS A 311 -14.44 -8.66 1.13
N SER A 312 -14.21 -9.80 1.79
CA SER A 312 -15.29 -10.69 2.22
C SER A 312 -16.15 -10.06 3.31
N TRP A 313 -15.53 -9.38 4.29
CA TRP A 313 -16.24 -8.71 5.38
C TRP A 313 -16.96 -7.43 4.94
N ALA A 314 -16.35 -6.65 4.04
CA ALA A 314 -16.94 -5.43 3.52
C ALA A 314 -18.03 -5.69 2.47
N SER A 315 -18.12 -6.91 1.94
CA SER A 315 -19.10 -7.25 0.91
C SER A 315 -20.53 -7.17 1.46
N PRO A 316 -21.44 -6.44 0.77
CA PRO A 316 -22.86 -6.45 1.11
C PRO A 316 -23.53 -7.80 0.82
N PHE A 317 -22.84 -8.70 0.10
CA PHE A 317 -23.31 -10.04 -0.25
C PHE A 317 -22.91 -11.11 0.78
N ASN A 318 -22.24 -10.73 1.88
CA ASN A 318 -21.80 -11.65 2.92
C ASN A 318 -22.48 -11.30 4.25
N ASP A 319 -23.53 -12.01 4.58
CA ASP A 319 -24.25 -11.93 5.85
C ASP A 319 -23.74 -12.93 6.91
N ASP A 320 -22.97 -13.94 6.50
CA ASP A 320 -22.29 -14.90 7.40
C ASP A 320 -20.76 -14.69 7.38
N LYS A 321 -20.30 -13.68 8.10
CA LYS A 321 -18.90 -13.23 8.13
C LYS A 321 -17.97 -14.20 8.85
N LYS A 322 -17.83 -15.43 8.34
CA LYS A 322 -16.95 -16.46 8.86
C LYS A 322 -15.84 -16.81 7.88
N LEU A 323 -14.63 -16.89 8.38
CA LEU A 323 -13.47 -17.35 7.62
C LEU A 323 -12.69 -18.35 8.46
N ILE A 324 -12.33 -19.48 7.87
CA ILE A 324 -11.40 -20.44 8.45
C ILE A 324 -10.17 -20.48 7.54
N ALA A 325 -9.01 -20.14 8.11
CA ALA A 325 -7.73 -20.22 7.40
C ALA A 325 -6.89 -21.36 8.00
N PHE A 326 -6.40 -22.23 7.13
CA PHE A 326 -5.52 -23.33 7.51
C PHE A 326 -4.09 -23.03 7.11
N SER A 327 -3.15 -23.41 7.95
CA SER A 327 -1.72 -23.42 7.67
C SER A 327 -1.15 -24.78 8.06
N ASP A 328 -0.12 -25.21 7.36
CA ASP A 328 0.58 -26.48 7.58
C ASP A 328 1.41 -26.52 8.87
N SER A 329 1.58 -25.39 9.54
CA SER A 329 2.32 -25.25 10.80
C SER A 329 1.53 -24.44 11.82
N VAL A 330 1.39 -24.97 13.04
CA VAL A 330 0.72 -24.30 14.17
C VAL A 330 1.43 -23.00 14.54
N GLN A 331 2.75 -23.02 14.56
CA GLN A 331 3.56 -21.83 14.86
C GLN A 331 3.39 -20.75 13.78
N ASP A 332 3.34 -21.13 12.51
CA ASP A 332 3.12 -20.25 11.37
C ASP A 332 1.68 -19.70 11.37
N ALA A 333 0.69 -20.53 11.76
CA ALA A 333 -0.70 -20.09 11.91
C ALA A 333 -0.85 -19.03 13.01
N ALA A 334 -0.24 -19.20 14.17
CA ALA A 334 -0.28 -18.24 15.27
C ALA A 334 0.42 -16.92 14.90
N HIS A 335 1.58 -17.00 14.26
CA HIS A 335 2.31 -15.82 13.79
C HIS A 335 1.53 -15.06 12.69
N ARG A 336 0.89 -15.78 11.78
CA ARG A 336 0.06 -15.20 10.72
C ARG A 336 -1.22 -14.57 11.26
N ALA A 337 -1.85 -15.14 12.28
CA ALA A 337 -3.05 -14.55 12.90
C ALA A 337 -2.80 -13.12 13.40
N GLY A 338 -1.71 -12.89 14.15
CA GLY A 338 -1.32 -11.55 14.58
C GLY A 338 -1.02 -10.60 13.43
N PHE A 339 -0.41 -11.10 12.36
CA PHE A 339 -0.12 -10.32 11.15
C PHE A 339 -1.39 -9.97 10.37
N PHE A 340 -2.34 -10.89 10.25
CA PHE A 340 -3.65 -10.63 9.63
C PHE A 340 -4.39 -9.54 10.40
N THR A 341 -4.46 -9.64 11.72
CA THR A 341 -5.12 -8.64 12.57
C THR A 341 -4.54 -7.25 12.35
N ALA A 342 -3.21 -7.11 12.35
CA ALA A 342 -2.56 -5.81 12.14
C ALA A 342 -2.80 -5.23 10.75
N ARG A 343 -2.81 -6.06 9.71
CA ARG A 343 -3.05 -5.64 8.32
C ARG A 343 -4.50 -5.27 8.07
N THR A 344 -5.42 -6.08 8.55
CA THR A 344 -6.85 -5.81 8.45
C THR A 344 -7.19 -4.50 9.18
N TYR A 345 -6.68 -4.32 10.40
CA TYR A 345 -6.85 -3.08 11.15
C TYR A 345 -6.38 -1.84 10.35
N SER A 346 -5.18 -1.91 9.75
CA SER A 346 -4.65 -0.78 8.97
C SER A 346 -5.50 -0.46 7.73
N ASN A 347 -6.06 -1.48 7.08
CA ASN A 347 -6.92 -1.29 5.91
C ASN A 347 -8.29 -0.74 6.32
N THR A 348 -8.90 -1.29 7.37
CA THR A 348 -10.16 -0.79 7.94
C THR A 348 -10.04 0.68 8.34
N LEU A 349 -8.92 1.03 8.99
CA LEU A 349 -8.64 2.40 9.38
C LEU A 349 -8.59 3.36 8.17
N ARG A 350 -7.92 2.97 7.10
CA ARG A 350 -7.84 3.78 5.86
C ARG A 350 -9.20 3.91 5.19
N THR A 351 -10.00 2.86 5.19
CA THR A 351 -11.37 2.91 4.70
C THR A 351 -12.22 3.86 5.56
N ALA A 352 -12.05 3.82 6.87
CA ALA A 352 -12.73 4.73 7.78
C ALA A 352 -12.31 6.19 7.55
N MET A 353 -11.01 6.47 7.38
CA MET A 353 -10.53 7.81 7.01
C MET A 353 -11.11 8.29 5.68
N ALA A 354 -11.16 7.41 4.66
CA ALA A 354 -11.76 7.76 3.38
C ALA A 354 -13.24 8.14 3.50
N LYS A 355 -14.03 7.37 4.26
CA LYS A 355 -15.43 7.68 4.55
C LYS A 355 -15.59 9.00 5.31
N ALA A 356 -14.72 9.26 6.30
CA ALA A 356 -14.74 10.51 7.04
C ALA A 356 -14.44 11.72 6.16
N ILE A 357 -13.52 11.59 5.21
CA ILE A 357 -13.20 12.63 4.22
C ILE A 357 -14.41 12.86 3.30
N ASP A 358 -15.04 11.82 2.80
CA ASP A 358 -16.24 11.93 1.94
C ASP A 358 -17.40 12.59 2.69
N ALA A 359 -17.57 12.28 3.96
CA ALA A 359 -18.63 12.85 4.79
C ALA A 359 -18.45 14.37 5.05
N THR A 360 -17.26 14.93 4.86
CA THR A 360 -17.06 16.38 4.98
C THR A 360 -17.71 17.18 3.85
N ALA A 361 -18.02 16.54 2.71
CA ALA A 361 -18.61 17.13 1.51
C ALA A 361 -17.83 18.35 0.96
N LYS A 362 -16.60 18.57 1.40
CA LYS A 362 -15.73 19.68 0.98
C LYS A 362 -14.53 19.15 0.20
N PRO A 363 -14.03 19.85 -0.83
CA PRO A 363 -12.84 19.46 -1.55
C PRO A 363 -11.56 19.57 -0.71
N SER A 364 -11.61 20.34 0.38
CA SER A 364 -10.49 20.57 1.30
C SER A 364 -11.01 20.78 2.72
N ILE A 365 -10.26 20.29 3.71
CA ILE A 365 -10.51 20.47 5.14
C ILE A 365 -9.18 20.83 5.84
N ALA A 366 -9.24 21.74 6.80
CA ALA A 366 -8.09 22.08 7.63
C ALA A 366 -7.59 20.84 8.38
N TRP A 367 -6.29 20.62 8.39
CA TRP A 367 -5.71 19.43 8.97
C TRP A 367 -6.01 19.23 10.47
N PRO A 368 -5.90 20.25 11.34
CA PRO A 368 -6.27 20.10 12.74
C PRO A 368 -7.76 19.76 12.93
N GLU A 369 -8.64 20.35 12.12
CA GLU A 369 -10.08 20.06 12.16
C GLU A 369 -10.33 18.59 11.80
N PHE A 370 -9.70 18.07 10.74
CA PHE A 370 -9.84 16.67 10.36
C PHE A 370 -9.35 15.71 11.44
N LEU A 371 -8.21 16.00 12.07
CA LEU A 371 -7.66 15.14 13.14
C LEU A 371 -8.62 14.98 14.30
N VAL A 372 -9.22 16.07 14.77
CA VAL A 372 -10.20 16.05 15.86
C VAL A 372 -11.47 15.34 15.39
N ARG A 373 -12.04 15.79 14.27
CA ARG A 373 -13.32 15.31 13.77
C ARG A 373 -13.30 13.84 13.36
N PHE A 374 -12.19 13.32 12.89
CA PHE A 374 -12.07 11.92 12.46
C PHE A 374 -12.48 10.93 13.57
N GLY A 375 -12.09 11.18 14.82
CA GLY A 375 -12.50 10.34 15.94
C GLY A 375 -13.96 10.56 16.38
N GLU A 376 -14.49 11.77 16.22
CA GLU A 376 -15.81 12.19 16.74
C GLU A 376 -16.96 11.84 15.79
N ILE A 377 -16.72 11.91 14.49
CA ILE A 377 -17.76 11.75 13.45
C ILE A 377 -18.53 10.43 13.54
N TRP A 378 -17.94 9.39 14.10
CA TRP A 378 -18.58 8.09 14.32
C TRP A 378 -19.52 8.04 15.51
N LEU A 379 -19.39 8.99 16.43
CA LEU A 379 -20.18 9.10 17.67
C LEU A 379 -21.17 10.29 17.63
N GLU A 380 -21.04 11.17 16.67
CA GLU A 380 -21.77 12.44 16.61
C GLU A 380 -23.22 12.23 16.13
N PRO A 381 -24.24 12.69 16.88
CA PRO A 381 -25.63 12.65 16.45
C PRO A 381 -25.85 13.42 15.14
N GLY A 382 -26.50 12.78 14.16
CA GLY A 382 -26.76 13.39 12.85
C GLY A 382 -25.58 13.36 11.88
N SER A 383 -24.49 12.70 12.23
CA SER A 383 -23.40 12.45 11.28
C SER A 383 -23.90 11.67 10.06
N PRO A 384 -23.39 11.97 8.82
CA PRO A 384 -23.67 11.19 7.64
C PRO A 384 -23.06 9.76 7.72
N LEU A 385 -22.17 9.50 8.66
CA LEU A 385 -21.69 8.17 9.00
C LEU A 385 -22.60 7.55 10.06
N ALA A 386 -22.73 6.23 10.03
CA ALA A 386 -23.55 5.52 10.99
C ALA A 386 -23.11 5.83 12.43
N MET A 387 -24.06 6.23 13.27
CA MET A 387 -23.80 6.46 14.68
C MET A 387 -23.43 5.15 15.37
N LEU A 388 -22.35 5.17 16.12
CA LEU A 388 -21.89 4.05 16.92
C LEU A 388 -22.15 4.34 18.40
N SER A 389 -22.54 3.32 19.16
CA SER A 389 -22.43 3.39 20.62
C SER A 389 -20.95 3.46 21.01
N LYS A 390 -20.65 3.88 22.25
CA LYS A 390 -19.26 3.86 22.74
C LYS A 390 -18.65 2.46 22.69
N GLU A 391 -19.46 1.47 22.94
CA GLU A 391 -19.10 0.05 22.87
C GLU A 391 -18.75 -0.36 21.45
N ASP A 392 -19.61 -0.05 20.49
CA ASP A 392 -19.38 -0.37 19.08
C ASP A 392 -18.18 0.40 18.50
N PHE A 393 -18.03 1.67 18.87
CA PHE A 393 -16.86 2.47 18.49
C PHE A 393 -15.56 1.85 18.97
N VAL A 394 -15.51 1.40 20.24
CA VAL A 394 -14.32 0.73 20.76
C VAL A 394 -14.12 -0.61 20.07
N ALA A 395 -15.17 -1.39 19.86
CA ALA A 395 -15.07 -2.69 19.19
C ALA A 395 -14.52 -2.57 17.76
N GLU A 396 -14.96 -1.55 17.02
CA GLU A 396 -14.53 -1.30 15.64
C GLU A 396 -13.09 -0.79 15.54
N PHE A 397 -12.72 0.15 16.42
CA PHE A 397 -11.48 0.91 16.26
C PHE A 397 -10.38 0.60 17.28
N ILE A 398 -10.57 -0.39 18.14
CA ILE A 398 -9.50 -0.78 19.08
C ILE A 398 -8.26 -1.29 18.33
N GLY A 399 -7.12 -0.67 18.57
CA GLY A 399 -5.87 -1.12 17.96
C GLY A 399 -5.42 -2.47 18.53
N PRO A 400 -4.77 -3.34 17.71
CA PRO A 400 -4.31 -4.65 18.17
C PRO A 400 -3.40 -4.61 19.41
N ASN A 401 -2.64 -3.54 19.58
CA ASN A 401 -1.78 -3.31 20.74
C ASN A 401 -2.52 -2.74 21.97
N MET A 402 -3.82 -2.49 21.87
CA MET A 402 -4.69 -2.06 22.98
C MET A 402 -5.55 -3.21 23.53
N LEU A 403 -5.54 -4.37 22.90
CA LEU A 403 -6.39 -5.53 23.29
C LEU A 403 -6.09 -6.09 24.68
N TRP A 404 -4.99 -5.69 25.29
CA TRP A 404 -4.64 -6.05 26.68
C TRP A 404 -5.32 -5.18 27.74
N GLN A 405 -6.01 -4.10 27.34
CA GLN A 405 -6.70 -3.21 28.26
C GLN A 405 -7.83 -3.95 28.99
N ARG A 406 -7.92 -3.75 30.31
CA ARG A 406 -8.93 -4.43 31.14
C ARG A 406 -10.35 -4.13 30.67
N ASP A 407 -10.65 -2.87 30.36
CA ASP A 407 -11.99 -2.45 29.89
C ASP A 407 -12.38 -3.16 28.59
N TRP A 408 -11.39 -3.54 27.74
CA TRP A 408 -11.64 -4.36 26.57
C TRP A 408 -11.82 -5.84 26.94
N THR A 409 -10.86 -6.44 27.67
CA THR A 409 -10.81 -7.89 27.88
C THR A 409 -11.86 -8.39 28.86
N ASP A 410 -12.07 -7.68 29.96
CA ASP A 410 -12.90 -8.14 31.06
C ASP A 410 -14.32 -7.56 31.03
N GLU A 411 -14.51 -6.38 30.45
CA GLU A 411 -15.81 -5.72 30.39
C GLU A 411 -16.43 -5.86 29.01
N LEU A 412 -15.88 -5.21 27.99
CA LEU A 412 -16.53 -5.17 26.67
C LEU A 412 -16.58 -6.55 26.02
N LEU A 413 -15.47 -7.27 25.95
CA LEU A 413 -15.42 -8.58 25.27
C LEU A 413 -16.25 -9.64 26.01
N LYS A 414 -16.21 -9.66 27.37
CA LYS A 414 -16.92 -10.68 28.17
C LYS A 414 -18.35 -10.31 28.50
N LYS A 415 -18.62 -9.04 28.79
CA LYS A 415 -19.91 -8.55 29.28
C LYS A 415 -20.70 -7.74 28.26
N GLY A 416 -20.08 -7.39 27.12
CA GLY A 416 -20.71 -6.58 26.06
C GLY A 416 -20.94 -5.12 26.44
N LYS A 417 -20.36 -4.63 27.55
CA LYS A 417 -20.61 -3.29 28.06
C LYS A 417 -19.35 -2.69 28.67
N LEU A 418 -19.10 -1.41 28.37
CA LEU A 418 -18.00 -0.67 28.98
C LEU A 418 -18.36 -0.13 30.37
N PRO A 419 -17.40 -0.07 31.31
CA PRO A 419 -17.59 0.67 32.57
C PRO A 419 -17.96 2.13 32.30
N THR A 420 -18.82 2.71 33.15
CA THR A 420 -19.28 4.10 32.99
C THR A 420 -18.12 5.10 33.00
N ASN A 421 -17.05 4.81 33.73
CA ASN A 421 -15.84 5.62 33.86
C ASN A 421 -14.68 5.11 32.98
N SER A 422 -14.96 4.25 31.99
CA SER A 422 -13.94 3.75 31.08
C SER A 422 -13.26 4.89 30.31
N ARG A 423 -11.93 4.88 30.31
CA ARG A 423 -11.10 5.80 29.53
C ARG A 423 -10.80 5.25 28.13
N LEU A 424 -11.24 4.04 27.83
CA LEU A 424 -10.88 3.35 26.58
C LEU A 424 -11.42 4.07 25.33
N PRO A 425 -12.66 4.60 25.28
CA PRO A 425 -13.14 5.36 24.12
C PRO A 425 -12.26 6.57 23.77
N GLY A 426 -11.90 7.37 24.77
CA GLY A 426 -11.02 8.53 24.57
C GLY A 426 -9.60 8.13 24.12
N ARG A 427 -9.09 6.99 24.60
CA ARG A 427 -7.79 6.47 24.16
C ARG A 427 -7.85 5.96 22.72
N VAL A 428 -8.92 5.30 22.33
CA VAL A 428 -9.15 4.87 20.94
C VAL A 428 -9.24 6.09 20.02
N GLN A 429 -10.01 7.12 20.40
CA GLN A 429 -10.13 8.37 19.65
C GLN A 429 -8.76 9.05 19.46
N LYS A 430 -7.98 9.18 20.53
CA LYS A 430 -6.62 9.71 20.48
C LYS A 430 -5.71 8.87 19.57
N ARG A 431 -5.87 7.54 19.60
CA ARG A 431 -5.16 6.63 18.69
C ARG A 431 -5.54 6.87 17.23
N LEU A 432 -6.82 7.08 16.92
CA LEU A 432 -7.27 7.39 15.56
C LEU A 432 -6.65 8.67 15.03
N MET A 433 -6.60 9.73 15.83
CA MET A 433 -5.93 10.99 15.48
C MET A 433 -4.44 10.75 15.14
N TRP A 434 -3.76 9.97 15.96
CA TRP A 434 -2.37 9.61 15.73
C TRP A 434 -2.15 8.77 14.46
N GLN A 435 -3.01 7.80 14.22
CA GLN A 435 -2.95 6.96 13.02
C GLN A 435 -3.15 7.78 11.75
N ALA A 436 -4.13 8.69 11.76
CA ALA A 436 -4.34 9.62 10.65
C ALA A 436 -3.10 10.50 10.42
N PHE A 437 -2.55 11.08 11.49
CA PHE A 437 -1.29 11.83 11.43
C PHE A 437 -0.18 11.01 10.78
N SER A 438 0.03 9.79 11.24
CA SER A 438 1.06 8.91 10.71
C SER A 438 0.88 8.59 9.23
N ASP A 439 -0.36 8.28 8.81
CA ASP A 439 -0.68 7.84 7.44
C ASP A 439 -0.51 8.98 6.43
N PHE A 440 -0.79 10.22 6.80
CA PHE A 440 -0.62 11.40 5.94
C PHE A 440 0.75 12.07 6.04
N THR A 441 1.61 11.64 6.98
CA THR A 441 2.96 12.18 7.15
C THR A 441 4.03 11.13 6.86
N TYR A 442 4.79 10.67 7.85
CA TYR A 442 5.97 9.82 7.69
C TYR A 442 5.69 8.39 7.22
N GLN A 443 4.43 7.98 7.19
CA GLN A 443 4.01 6.72 6.59
C GLN A 443 3.31 6.89 5.22
N SER A 444 3.12 8.12 4.75
CA SER A 444 2.32 8.42 3.55
C SER A 444 2.76 7.66 2.30
N GLN A 445 4.03 7.30 2.20
CA GLN A 445 4.59 6.55 1.09
C GLN A 445 4.65 5.02 1.34
N ARG A 446 3.99 4.51 2.40
CA ARG A 446 4.02 3.08 2.76
C ARG A 446 2.71 2.37 2.46
N GLY A 447 2.78 1.37 1.60
CA GLY A 447 1.60 0.55 1.30
C GLY A 447 0.54 1.30 0.48
N ARG A 448 -0.74 1.06 0.78
CA ARG A 448 -1.89 1.65 0.08
C ARG A 448 -2.49 2.80 0.91
N THR A 449 -1.70 3.82 1.18
CA THR A 449 -2.18 5.05 1.84
C THR A 449 -3.16 5.81 0.96
N LEU A 450 -3.97 6.67 1.54
CA LEU A 450 -4.94 7.48 0.79
C LEU A 450 -4.27 8.40 -0.23
N GLU A 451 -3.06 8.90 0.08
CA GLU A 451 -2.23 9.64 -0.87
C GLU A 451 -1.85 8.79 -2.09
N ARG A 452 -1.35 7.57 -1.86
CA ARG A 452 -0.88 6.70 -2.96
C ARG A 452 -1.99 6.18 -3.85
N VAL A 453 -3.19 5.99 -3.31
CA VAL A 453 -4.36 5.61 -4.10
C VAL A 453 -5.07 6.81 -4.74
N GLY A 454 -4.59 8.04 -4.50
CA GLY A 454 -5.15 9.26 -5.08
C GLY A 454 -6.49 9.67 -4.47
N LYS A 455 -6.75 9.31 -3.22
CA LYS A 455 -7.98 9.69 -2.53
C LYS A 455 -7.88 11.08 -1.90
N ALA A 456 -6.78 11.35 -1.19
CA ALA A 456 -6.52 12.63 -0.56
C ALA A 456 -5.02 12.85 -0.32
N VAL A 457 -4.58 14.09 -0.33
CA VAL A 457 -3.21 14.51 -0.02
C VAL A 457 -3.24 15.59 1.05
N LEU A 458 -2.30 15.50 1.99
CA LEU A 458 -2.02 16.57 2.94
C LEU A 458 -1.01 17.52 2.33
N ALA A 459 -1.34 18.79 2.20
CA ALA A 459 -0.49 19.80 1.57
C ALA A 459 -0.53 21.12 2.35
N PRO A 460 0.58 21.91 2.32
CA PRO A 460 0.56 23.27 2.81
C PRO A 460 -0.37 24.16 1.99
N ASP A 461 -0.80 25.26 2.57
CA ASP A 461 -1.59 26.27 1.88
C ASP A 461 -0.82 26.84 0.70
N SER A 462 -1.40 26.71 -0.49
CA SER A 462 -0.73 27.09 -1.74
C SER A 462 -0.55 28.60 -1.88
N VAL A 463 -1.45 29.40 -1.32
CA VAL A 463 -1.36 30.88 -1.37
C VAL A 463 -0.18 31.35 -0.53
N LEU A 464 -0.05 30.84 0.69
CA LEU A 464 1.08 31.17 1.56
C LEU A 464 2.43 30.75 0.97
N VAL A 465 2.49 29.60 0.29
CA VAL A 465 3.75 29.17 -0.38
C VAL A 465 4.11 30.11 -1.52
N GLN A 466 3.13 30.58 -2.29
CA GLN A 466 3.35 31.54 -3.36
C GLN A 466 3.81 32.90 -2.83
N GLU A 467 3.21 33.39 -1.76
CA GLU A 467 3.61 34.63 -1.09
C GLU A 467 5.06 34.55 -0.57
N VAL A 468 5.45 33.41 0.00
CA VAL A 468 6.84 33.18 0.40
C VAL A 468 7.79 33.16 -0.80
N ALA A 469 7.39 32.55 -1.92
CA ALA A 469 8.21 32.55 -3.12
C ALA A 469 8.41 33.97 -3.66
N ASP A 470 7.36 34.80 -3.67
CA ASP A 470 7.41 36.19 -4.11
C ASP A 470 8.28 37.07 -3.20
N ALA A 471 8.26 36.81 -1.89
CA ALA A 471 9.12 37.50 -0.93
C ALA A 471 10.59 37.04 -0.99
N LEU A 472 10.82 35.75 -1.23
CA LEU A 472 12.17 35.16 -1.23
C LEU A 472 12.92 35.43 -2.55
N LEU A 473 12.23 35.51 -3.68
CA LEU A 473 12.85 35.68 -5.00
C LEU A 473 13.78 36.90 -5.10
N PRO A 474 13.37 38.12 -4.70
CA PRO A 474 14.26 39.29 -4.73
C PRO A 474 15.46 39.11 -3.79
N VAL A 475 15.26 38.52 -2.62
CA VAL A 475 16.35 38.26 -1.65
C VAL A 475 17.42 37.33 -2.25
N LEU A 476 17.00 36.25 -2.93
CA LEU A 476 17.94 35.35 -3.58
C LEU A 476 18.69 36.01 -4.75
N ARG A 477 18.03 36.88 -5.49
CA ARG A 477 18.64 37.62 -6.59
C ARG A 477 19.69 38.64 -6.11
N GLU A 478 19.37 39.38 -5.06
CA GLU A 478 20.22 40.46 -4.56
C GLU A 478 21.36 39.97 -3.66
N GLN A 479 21.04 39.06 -2.71
CA GLN A 479 22.02 38.65 -1.72
C GLN A 479 22.84 37.44 -2.13
N PHE A 480 22.29 36.57 -2.99
CA PHE A 480 22.95 35.32 -3.40
C PHE A 480 23.33 35.32 -4.88
N GLY A 481 23.19 36.43 -5.58
CA GLY A 481 23.59 36.56 -6.98
C GLY A 481 22.77 35.71 -7.95
N ALA A 482 21.56 35.30 -7.56
CA ALA A 482 20.69 34.47 -8.38
C ALA A 482 19.87 35.27 -9.39
N HIS A 483 20.51 36.19 -10.13
CA HIS A 483 19.83 37.17 -11.01
C HIS A 483 18.95 36.52 -12.10
N GLY A 484 19.33 35.33 -12.57
CA GLY A 484 18.55 34.57 -13.57
C GLY A 484 17.47 33.66 -12.99
N LEU A 485 17.28 33.65 -11.67
CA LEU A 485 16.30 32.77 -11.03
C LEU A 485 14.87 33.23 -11.35
N GLU A 486 14.06 32.28 -11.84
CA GLU A 486 12.65 32.49 -12.12
C GLU A 486 11.76 31.96 -10.98
N ARG A 487 10.51 32.44 -10.94
CA ARG A 487 9.52 32.07 -9.93
C ARG A 487 9.17 30.57 -9.94
N GLY A 488 9.03 29.97 -11.13
CA GLY A 488 8.62 28.58 -11.28
C GLY A 488 9.56 27.58 -10.61
N PRO A 489 10.87 27.58 -10.92
CA PRO A 489 11.86 26.74 -10.23
C PRO A 489 11.94 26.98 -8.73
N LEU A 490 11.76 28.22 -8.26
CA LEU A 490 11.72 28.54 -6.84
C LEU A 490 10.49 27.93 -6.16
N LEU A 491 9.32 28.03 -6.76
CA LEU A 491 8.11 27.38 -6.26
C LEU A 491 8.27 25.86 -6.21
N GLN A 492 8.81 25.27 -7.28
CA GLN A 492 9.07 23.81 -7.29
C GLN A 492 10.01 23.41 -6.16
N TRP A 493 11.06 24.18 -5.91
CA TRP A 493 11.99 23.92 -4.83
C TRP A 493 11.31 24.00 -3.44
N LEU A 494 10.54 25.06 -3.18
CA LEU A 494 9.80 25.23 -1.93
C LEU A 494 8.78 24.10 -1.70
N TRP A 495 7.99 23.76 -2.72
CA TRP A 495 7.02 22.68 -2.63
C TRP A 495 7.67 21.33 -2.30
N GLY A 496 8.76 20.99 -2.98
CA GLY A 496 9.49 19.77 -2.69
C GLY A 496 10.09 19.76 -1.29
N PHE A 497 10.62 20.89 -0.82
CA PHE A 497 11.14 21.06 0.53
C PHE A 497 10.06 20.82 1.58
N LEU A 498 8.91 21.49 1.50
CA LEU A 498 7.79 21.34 2.42
C LEU A 498 7.19 19.93 2.36
N SER A 499 7.06 19.34 1.16
CA SER A 499 6.60 17.97 0.98
C SER A 499 7.54 16.95 1.61
N ASN A 500 8.86 17.16 1.53
CA ASN A 500 9.83 16.31 2.20
C ASN A 500 9.72 16.39 3.72
N LEU A 501 9.60 17.59 4.29
CA LEU A 501 9.36 17.77 5.72
C LEU A 501 8.13 16.99 6.18
N ARG A 502 7.00 17.11 5.46
CA ARG A 502 5.78 16.34 5.73
C ARG A 502 6.03 14.82 5.69
N GLN A 503 6.66 14.33 4.62
CA GLN A 503 6.96 12.90 4.46
C GLN A 503 7.97 12.38 5.48
N ARG A 504 8.75 13.24 6.10
CA ARG A 504 9.63 12.92 7.22
C ARG A 504 8.90 12.95 8.57
N GLY A 505 7.67 13.44 8.61
CA GLY A 505 6.88 13.61 9.83
C GLY A 505 7.22 14.87 10.61
N ALA A 506 7.96 15.80 9.99
CA ALA A 506 8.23 17.12 10.53
C ALA A 506 6.99 18.01 10.41
N VAL A 507 5.94 17.67 11.14
CA VAL A 507 4.67 18.41 11.26
C VAL A 507 4.38 18.59 12.73
N SER A 508 3.96 19.79 13.13
CA SER A 508 3.63 20.07 14.52
C SER A 508 2.43 19.22 14.98
N HIS A 509 2.59 18.55 16.12
CA HIS A 509 1.54 17.74 16.74
C HIS A 509 1.73 17.78 18.26
N PRO A 510 0.65 17.89 19.07
CA PRO A 510 0.77 18.00 20.52
C PRO A 510 1.61 16.88 21.16
N GLU A 511 1.44 15.65 20.70
CA GLU A 511 2.20 14.49 21.20
C GLU A 511 3.69 14.50 20.79
N LEU A 512 4.08 15.39 19.87
CA LEU A 512 5.46 15.54 19.40
C LEU A 512 6.18 16.77 19.97
N ALA A 513 5.54 17.57 20.80
CA ALA A 513 6.15 18.80 21.32
C ALA A 513 7.50 18.53 22.00
N ARG A 514 7.55 17.61 22.96
CA ARG A 514 8.80 17.22 23.64
C ARG A 514 9.81 16.56 22.70
N PHE A 515 9.34 15.82 21.71
CA PHE A 515 10.22 15.24 20.69
C PHE A 515 10.86 16.32 19.82
N ALA A 516 10.13 17.38 19.50
CA ALA A 516 10.63 18.51 18.72
C ALA A 516 11.70 19.32 19.48
N GLU A 517 11.56 19.45 20.79
CA GLU A 517 12.46 20.24 21.65
C GLU A 517 13.73 19.48 22.02
N ASP A 518 13.60 18.27 22.54
CA ASP A 518 14.71 17.51 23.14
C ASP A 518 15.00 16.16 22.46
N GLY A 519 14.20 15.79 21.45
CA GLY A 519 14.30 14.49 20.78
C GLY A 519 13.84 13.32 21.62
N ASN A 520 13.15 13.59 22.72
CA ASN A 520 12.71 12.57 23.66
C ASN A 520 11.52 11.79 23.09
N ILE A 521 11.81 10.56 22.66
CA ILE A 521 10.83 9.62 22.13
C ILE A 521 10.23 8.71 23.21
N PHE A 522 10.54 8.89 24.47
CA PHE A 522 10.13 7.98 25.53
C PHE A 522 8.61 7.86 25.68
N GLY A 523 7.86 8.93 25.50
CA GLY A 523 6.40 8.88 25.47
C GLY A 523 5.84 8.01 24.33
N PHE A 524 6.62 7.85 23.29
CA PHE A 524 6.31 7.14 22.05
C PHE A 524 6.76 5.69 22.02
N ALA A 525 7.89 5.38 22.65
CA ALA A 525 8.63 4.14 22.46
C ALA A 525 8.39 3.10 23.57
N MET A 526 7.50 3.36 24.50
CA MET A 526 7.18 2.39 25.55
C MET A 526 6.49 1.17 24.98
N SER A 527 6.97 -0.01 25.30
CA SER A 527 6.54 -1.30 24.74
C SER A 527 5.06 -1.67 24.96
N ARG A 528 4.31 -0.87 25.69
CA ARG A 528 2.86 -1.04 25.94
C ARG A 528 2.09 0.24 25.67
N ASN A 529 2.63 1.12 24.88
CA ASN A 529 1.97 2.34 24.49
C ASN A 529 0.94 2.05 23.39
N GLU A 530 -0.22 2.65 23.47
CA GLU A 530 -1.29 2.60 22.47
C GLU A 530 -0.86 3.09 21.08
N TRP A 531 0.24 3.83 21.00
CA TRP A 531 0.81 4.35 19.76
C TRP A 531 1.66 3.36 18.99
N LEU A 532 2.10 2.27 19.62
CA LEU A 532 2.96 1.30 18.95
C LEU A 532 2.19 0.49 17.91
N PRO A 533 2.82 0.15 16.78
CA PRO A 533 2.28 -0.80 15.83
C PRO A 533 2.14 -2.19 16.46
N ALA A 534 1.37 -3.06 15.82
CA ALA A 534 1.26 -4.45 16.22
C ALA A 534 2.61 -5.18 16.18
N MET A 535 2.69 -6.31 16.89
CA MET A 535 3.92 -7.08 17.11
C MET A 535 4.85 -7.19 15.89
N GLY A 536 6.13 -6.96 16.11
CA GLY A 536 7.20 -7.13 15.12
C GLY A 536 7.46 -5.94 14.20
N GLU A 537 6.64 -4.92 14.21
CA GLU A 537 6.91 -3.70 13.45
C GLU A 537 7.68 -2.69 14.30
N ARG A 538 8.84 -2.26 13.81
CA ARG A 538 9.53 -1.10 14.39
C ARG A 538 8.68 0.14 14.11
N THR A 539 8.36 0.90 15.14
CA THR A 539 7.69 2.20 14.99
C THR A 539 8.56 3.10 14.13
N PRO A 540 8.13 3.48 12.92
CA PRO A 540 8.85 4.50 12.17
C PRO A 540 8.77 5.78 12.99
N ARG A 541 9.90 6.48 13.10
CA ARG A 541 9.97 7.73 13.85
C ARG A 541 9.80 8.90 12.90
N PRO A 542 9.03 9.91 13.26
CA PRO A 542 9.10 11.20 12.59
C PRO A 542 10.52 11.77 12.72
N THR A 543 10.96 12.54 11.75
CA THR A 543 12.29 13.14 11.72
C THR A 543 12.14 14.61 11.38
N TYR A 544 12.47 15.49 12.33
CA TYR A 544 12.44 16.93 12.14
C TYR A 544 13.71 17.41 11.43
N LEU A 545 13.73 18.65 11.02
CA LEU A 545 14.92 19.30 10.46
C LEU A 545 15.59 20.09 11.55
N THR A 546 16.86 19.79 11.86
CA THR A 546 17.64 20.57 12.82
C THR A 546 18.40 21.69 12.14
N LEU A 547 18.39 22.86 12.77
CA LEU A 547 19.27 23.98 12.48
C LEU A 547 20.46 24.02 13.43
N GLY A 548 20.53 23.06 14.36
CA GLY A 548 21.58 22.88 15.37
C GLY A 548 22.30 21.54 15.22
N THR A 549 22.54 20.87 16.34
CA THR A 549 23.39 19.66 16.44
C THR A 549 22.65 18.37 16.70
N HIS A 550 21.32 18.37 16.62
CA HIS A 550 20.50 17.20 16.94
C HIS A 550 20.87 15.96 16.11
N GLN A 551 21.23 14.86 16.77
CA GLN A 551 21.78 13.66 16.10
C GLN A 551 20.72 12.84 15.35
N HIS A 552 19.45 12.88 15.78
CA HIS A 552 18.36 12.06 15.24
C HIS A 552 17.51 12.80 14.20
N PHE A 553 17.77 14.09 14.01
CA PHE A 553 17.05 14.93 13.05
C PHE A 553 17.81 15.06 11.73
N ASP A 554 17.08 15.39 10.67
CA ASP A 554 17.69 15.67 9.37
C ASP A 554 18.52 16.94 9.44
N LYS A 555 19.62 16.96 8.70
CA LYS A 555 20.52 18.12 8.57
C LYS A 555 20.42 18.67 7.15
N LEU A 556 20.49 19.99 7.02
CA LEU A 556 20.53 20.66 5.71
C LEU A 556 21.75 20.23 4.91
N ILE A 557 22.90 20.20 5.55
CA ILE A 557 24.18 19.80 4.93
C ILE A 557 24.86 18.68 5.71
N ASN A 558 25.70 17.92 5.02
CA ASN A 558 26.55 16.92 5.65
C ASN A 558 27.92 16.92 4.96
N THR A 559 28.99 17.01 5.75
CA THR A 559 30.38 17.08 5.25
C THR A 559 30.86 15.81 4.55
N ARG A 560 30.22 14.67 4.82
CA ARG A 560 30.64 13.37 4.26
C ARG A 560 29.86 12.95 3.01
N GLN A 561 28.64 13.41 2.87
CA GLN A 561 27.77 13.00 1.78
C GLN A 561 26.67 14.04 1.55
N GLN A 562 26.39 14.38 0.30
CA GLN A 562 25.32 15.29 -0.03
C GLN A 562 23.97 14.84 0.56
N THR A 563 23.30 15.75 1.24
CA THR A 563 21.97 15.51 1.78
C THR A 563 20.91 15.47 0.68
N TRP A 564 19.70 15.04 1.02
CA TRP A 564 18.56 15.18 0.12
C TRP A 564 18.31 16.67 -0.21
N TYR A 565 18.47 17.55 0.74
CA TYR A 565 18.24 18.99 0.59
C TYR A 565 19.19 19.62 -0.43
N GLU A 566 20.48 19.31 -0.34
CA GLU A 566 21.49 19.82 -1.31
C GLU A 566 21.19 19.33 -2.73
N ARG A 567 20.84 18.05 -2.90
CA ARG A 567 20.51 17.50 -4.22
C ARG A 567 19.22 18.08 -4.79
N TRP A 568 18.21 18.27 -3.94
CA TRP A 568 16.93 18.85 -4.38
C TRP A 568 17.09 20.29 -4.81
N MET A 569 17.84 21.09 -4.06
CA MET A 569 18.15 22.45 -4.43
C MET A 569 18.92 22.51 -5.76
N ALA A 570 19.95 21.68 -5.92
CA ALA A 570 20.71 21.61 -7.18
C ALA A 570 19.82 21.20 -8.38
N ALA A 571 18.89 20.27 -8.18
CA ALA A 571 17.97 19.83 -9.22
C ALA A 571 16.99 20.93 -9.67
N CYS A 572 16.47 21.72 -8.72
CA CYS A 572 15.49 22.77 -9.04
C CYS A 572 16.14 24.10 -9.45
N LEU A 573 17.18 24.53 -8.75
CA LEU A 573 17.77 25.87 -8.91
C LEU A 573 19.10 25.87 -9.67
N GLY A 574 19.77 24.72 -9.75
CA GLY A 574 21.14 24.63 -10.28
C GLY A 574 21.31 24.97 -11.77
N GLN A 575 20.24 25.03 -12.55
CA GLN A 575 20.28 25.51 -13.93
C GLN A 575 20.26 27.02 -14.05
N GLN A 576 19.73 27.71 -13.04
CA GLN A 576 19.49 29.15 -13.07
C GLN A 576 20.39 29.94 -12.10
N MET A 577 21.11 29.25 -11.23
CA MET A 577 22.09 29.87 -10.33
C MET A 577 23.27 28.93 -10.06
N LEU A 578 24.46 29.52 -9.95
CA LEU A 578 25.68 28.80 -9.55
C LEU A 578 25.60 28.49 -8.06
N ILE A 579 25.36 27.22 -7.71
CA ILE A 579 25.34 26.76 -6.33
C ILE A 579 26.73 26.21 -5.99
N SER A 580 27.54 27.00 -5.30
CA SER A 580 28.82 26.55 -4.77
C SER A 580 28.65 25.72 -3.49
N ALA A 581 29.64 24.89 -3.18
CA ALA A 581 29.70 24.18 -1.90
C ALA A 581 29.69 25.23 -0.75
N GLY A 582 28.73 25.18 0.13
CA GLY A 582 28.53 26.12 1.23
C GLY A 582 27.42 27.15 1.02
N MET A 583 26.91 27.36 -0.20
CA MET A 583 25.77 28.27 -0.41
C MET A 583 24.41 27.61 -0.06
N ALA A 584 24.34 26.30 -0.06
CA ALA A 584 23.08 25.58 0.19
C ALA A 584 22.49 25.91 1.57
N GLU A 585 23.30 25.85 2.62
CA GLU A 585 22.81 26.10 3.96
C GLU A 585 22.30 27.53 4.19
N PRO A 586 23.04 28.60 3.80
CA PRO A 586 22.55 29.97 3.91
C PRO A 586 21.23 30.21 3.15
N ILE A 587 21.09 29.66 1.93
CA ILE A 587 19.87 29.79 1.14
C ILE A 587 18.69 29.08 1.85
N TYR A 588 18.89 27.86 2.36
CA TYR A 588 17.85 27.16 3.12
C TYR A 588 17.49 27.91 4.41
N ARG A 589 18.47 28.47 5.13
CA ARG A 589 18.20 29.25 6.34
C ARG A 589 17.36 30.49 6.05
N GLU A 590 17.61 31.17 4.94
CA GLU A 590 16.82 32.33 4.51
C GLU A 590 15.39 31.91 4.10
N ALA A 591 15.25 30.83 3.34
CA ALA A 591 13.93 30.28 3.03
C ALA A 591 13.16 29.86 4.28
N ILE A 592 13.82 29.20 5.24
CA ILE A 592 13.21 28.83 6.51
C ILE A 592 12.76 30.06 7.28
N ARG A 593 13.56 31.13 7.31
CA ARG A 593 13.19 32.40 7.96
C ARG A 593 11.90 32.98 7.34
N CYS A 594 11.82 33.02 6.00
CA CYS A 594 10.62 33.48 5.30
C CYS A 594 9.40 32.57 5.58
N LEU A 595 9.59 31.25 5.59
CA LEU A 595 8.54 30.28 5.87
C LEU A 595 8.04 30.36 7.33
N VAL A 596 8.92 30.61 8.28
CA VAL A 596 8.57 30.83 9.71
C VAL A 596 7.79 32.15 9.83
N THR A 597 8.25 33.22 9.19
CA THR A 597 7.57 34.52 9.21
C THR A 597 6.15 34.43 8.60
N ALA A 598 5.97 33.64 7.54
CA ALA A 598 4.68 33.38 6.94
C ALA A 598 3.81 32.37 7.74
N GLY A 599 4.33 31.82 8.83
CA GLY A 599 3.63 30.86 9.68
C GLY A 599 3.53 29.43 9.09
N LEU A 600 4.19 29.13 7.96
CA LEU A 600 4.23 27.79 7.37
C LEU A 600 5.11 26.81 8.14
N LEU A 601 6.14 27.33 8.84
CA LEU A 601 7.01 26.55 9.73
C LEU A 601 6.92 27.08 11.15
N ARG A 602 7.10 26.16 12.10
CA ARG A 602 7.33 26.46 13.52
C ARG A 602 8.76 26.12 13.90
N GLU A 603 9.37 26.99 14.70
CA GLU A 603 10.65 26.73 15.38
C GLU A 603 10.40 26.12 16.76
N PHE A 604 11.24 25.17 17.12
CA PHE A 604 11.31 24.56 18.45
C PHE A 604 12.73 24.76 18.96
N ASP A 605 12.84 25.23 20.18
CA ASP A 605 14.13 25.57 20.79
C ASP A 605 14.48 24.49 21.83
N GLY A 606 15.47 23.67 21.52
CA GLY A 606 15.98 22.65 22.42
C GLY A 606 17.16 23.19 23.21
N GLU A 607 17.11 23.12 24.55
CA GLU A 607 18.12 23.70 25.45
C GLU A 607 19.57 23.28 25.14
N GLN A 608 19.78 22.03 24.71
CA GLN A 608 21.13 21.48 24.49
C GLN A 608 21.46 21.26 23.00
N GLN A 609 20.49 21.23 22.13
CA GLN A 609 20.63 20.72 20.74
C GLN A 609 20.34 21.79 19.69
N GLY A 610 19.94 22.98 20.12
CA GLY A 610 19.61 24.10 19.26
C GLY A 610 18.27 23.97 18.58
N LYS A 611 18.03 24.86 17.63
CA LYS A 611 16.73 24.98 16.96
C LYS A 611 16.45 23.83 16.02
N SER A 612 15.18 23.41 15.97
CA SER A 612 14.62 22.54 14.94
C SER A 612 13.36 23.16 14.34
N VAL A 613 12.96 22.71 13.15
CA VAL A 613 11.79 23.22 12.46
C VAL A 613 10.87 22.09 11.97
N ALA A 614 9.57 22.38 11.98
CA ALA A 614 8.54 21.53 11.43
C ALA A 614 7.43 22.37 10.78
N LEU A 615 6.65 21.77 9.91
CA LEU A 615 5.45 22.36 9.32
C LEU A 615 4.44 22.71 10.42
N ALA A 616 3.87 23.90 10.35
CA ALA A 616 2.75 24.30 11.19
C ALA A 616 1.49 23.55 10.76
N ALA A 617 0.89 22.81 11.68
CA ALA A 617 -0.30 21.99 11.38
C ALA A 617 -1.47 22.85 10.87
N GLU A 618 -1.58 24.08 11.35
CA GLU A 618 -2.65 25.03 11.03
C GLU A 618 -2.63 25.49 9.57
N CYS A 619 -1.45 25.44 8.93
CA CYS A 619 -1.27 25.81 7.51
C CYS A 619 -1.38 24.61 6.57
N LEU A 620 -1.76 23.44 7.08
CA LEU A 620 -1.95 22.25 6.29
C LEU A 620 -3.44 22.01 6.01
N GLN A 621 -3.71 21.56 4.80
CA GLN A 621 -5.04 21.19 4.34
C GLN A 621 -5.01 19.78 3.77
N LEU A 622 -6.02 18.99 4.14
CA LEU A 622 -6.29 17.70 3.53
C LEU A 622 -7.22 17.93 2.33
N THR A 623 -6.74 17.71 1.13
CA THR A 623 -7.49 17.96 -0.11
C THR A 623 -7.77 16.69 -0.90
N THR A 624 -8.96 16.62 -1.52
CA THR A 624 -9.39 15.59 -2.47
C THR A 624 -9.31 16.09 -3.92
N ALA A 625 -9.13 17.39 -4.14
CA ALA A 625 -8.92 17.99 -5.45
C ALA A 625 -7.48 17.71 -5.93
N LEU A 626 -7.28 16.57 -6.57
CA LEU A 626 -5.97 16.05 -6.92
C LEU A 626 -5.76 15.99 -8.43
N VAL A 627 -4.50 16.20 -8.83
CA VAL A 627 -4.00 15.91 -10.17
C VAL A 627 -2.89 14.87 -10.07
N ARG A 628 -2.92 13.91 -10.97
CA ARG A 628 -1.87 12.92 -11.13
C ARG A 628 -0.80 13.45 -12.06
N LEU A 629 0.36 13.79 -11.52
CA LEU A 629 1.54 14.12 -12.32
C LEU A 629 2.31 12.85 -12.64
N VAL A 630 2.71 12.70 -13.89
CA VAL A 630 3.43 11.54 -14.42
C VAL A 630 4.80 12.01 -14.89
N SER A 631 5.86 11.24 -14.59
CA SER A 631 7.20 11.54 -15.10
C SER A 631 7.27 11.39 -16.62
N ASP A 632 8.25 12.06 -17.26
CA ASP A 632 8.43 12.07 -18.72
C ASP A 632 8.59 10.66 -19.31
N ASP A 633 9.14 9.72 -18.54
CA ASP A 633 9.26 8.32 -18.91
C ASP A 633 7.97 7.50 -18.70
N GLY A 634 6.89 8.12 -18.20
CA GLY A 634 5.60 7.48 -17.93
C GLY A 634 5.60 6.45 -16.79
N LYS A 635 6.74 6.24 -16.12
CA LYS A 635 6.90 5.13 -15.17
C LYS A 635 6.59 5.48 -13.72
N ARG A 636 6.64 6.77 -13.39
CA ARG A 636 6.42 7.26 -12.03
C ARG A 636 5.29 8.27 -12.03
N TYR A 637 4.53 8.30 -10.96
CA TYR A 637 3.50 9.30 -10.76
C TYR A 637 3.39 9.70 -9.29
N ILE A 638 2.93 10.91 -9.06
CA ILE A 638 2.57 11.43 -7.75
C ILE A 638 1.20 12.09 -7.84
N HIS A 639 0.49 12.17 -6.74
CA HIS A 639 -0.71 12.98 -6.64
C HIS A 639 -0.37 14.28 -5.92
N VAL A 640 -0.77 15.37 -6.51
CA VAL A 640 -0.58 16.73 -5.97
C VAL A 640 -1.91 17.46 -5.94
N PRO A 641 -2.10 18.47 -5.08
CA PRO A 641 -3.26 19.35 -5.18
C PRO A 641 -3.39 19.98 -6.57
N ALA A 642 -4.62 20.16 -7.03
CA ALA A 642 -4.88 20.65 -8.38
C ALA A 642 -4.40 22.09 -8.63
N ASP A 643 -4.38 22.91 -7.60
CA ASP A 643 -3.85 24.28 -7.61
C ASP A 643 -2.32 24.30 -7.73
N VAL A 644 -1.64 23.39 -7.04
CA VAL A 644 -0.18 23.21 -7.15
C VAL A 644 0.24 22.75 -8.55
N ALA A 645 -0.55 21.86 -9.16
CA ALA A 645 -0.25 21.38 -10.51
C ALA A 645 -0.38 22.45 -11.59
N LYS A 646 -1.07 23.57 -11.31
CA LYS A 646 -1.23 24.70 -12.23
C LYS A 646 -0.14 25.78 -12.05
N ALA A 647 0.46 25.84 -10.89
CA ALA A 647 1.55 26.77 -10.56
C ALA A 647 2.91 26.24 -11.03
#